data_298f3ca7166ecdae29658d9a4ae2ffe9
#
_entry.id   298f3ca7166ecdae29658d9a4ae2ffe9
#
_cell.length_a   1.000
_cell.length_b   1.000
_cell.length_c   1.000
_cell.angle_alpha   90.00
_cell.angle_beta   90.00
_cell.angle_gamma   90.00
#
_symmetry.space_group_name_H-M   'P 1'
#
loop_
_entity.id
_entity.type
_entity.pdbx_description
1 polymer ?
#
loop_
_entity_poly.entity_id
_entity_poly.type
_entity_poly.pdbx_seq_one_letter_code
_entity_poly.pdbx_strand_id
1 'polypeptide(L)'
;MDNEQNQNKNSRIIDVDLQNEMRKSFLDYSMSVIVSRALPDVRDGLKPVHRRILYTMNQIGLDPSKPYHKCADTVGQVLGSYHPHGDASVYDAMVRLAQDFSMRYMLVDGHGNFGSVDGDPPAAYRYTEARMSKISLEMLTDIEKNTVDFMSNYDDRLKEPTVLPSRFPNLLVNGSSGIAVGMATEIPPHNLGETIDAVCTLIDNPDAELAEIMECMPGPDFPTGGIIMGRSGIRAAYATGRGKITVRAKTEIIEAKNGRYKIIVTELPYKVNKARLIENIADLVKDKRIEGISNIEDHSDRKGMHIEIDIKRDASPQIVLNQLFSYTQLQTTFGAIMLSIVDGEPKILSLKEMLQCYIEFQAEVIRRRTDFDLKKARDRAHILEGLKIALDFIDEVIKIIRNSKDTASAKAGLMERFGLDDVQAQAIVQMRLGQLTNMEQTKIEDEIAALHAKIEEYLEILASEPRQLEIVKEEIMQIRNKYADPRRTEICAVSGEVDIEDLIPQEECVLTLTQFGYVKRLSADTYKIQRRGGRGVSGMSRREEDIAAEMFVINSHDYVLFFTDKGRVYRLKCYEVPEGSRQSKGVNIANLIPISPDEKVTSMIRVPEFDEGKYLVMVTRQGIIKRIELNAYNTSRKGGLIALELNEGDELAWVRMTDGNSQVIIATKKGMAIRFNETDIRAMGRQARGVKAMALKEGDCVVGMSVVREGGLVLTVSETGYGRLSSPDDYRVQSRGGKGLTNYHTEKYGDVAAIKVVNLDDDIIIISEEGIIIRIAAESIRVCARPSKGVTVMKVNGDDRVVTIARVPHIDGEDDESAESEDNAENGEPSEAVVEEVSENNEGETFDSTEENTEE
;
A
#
# COMPACT_ATOMS: atom_id res chain seq x y z
N MET A 1 -61.59 32.18 -47.06
CA MET A 1 -60.67 31.06 -47.17
C MET A 1 -59.62 31.23 -46.09
N ASP A 2 -59.97 30.97 -44.87
CA ASP A 2 -59.18 31.26 -43.68
C ASP A 2 -58.75 29.96 -43.03
N ASN A 3 -57.50 29.82 -42.93
CA ASN A 3 -56.87 28.62 -42.42
C ASN A 3 -56.76 28.75 -40.91
N GLU A 4 -57.48 27.85 -40.26
CA GLU A 4 -57.41 27.63 -38.82
C GLU A 4 -55.98 27.28 -38.37
N GLN A 5 -55.36 28.20 -37.69
CA GLN A 5 -54.21 27.87 -36.81
C GLN A 5 -54.75 27.57 -35.42
N ASN A 6 -55.03 26.32 -35.21
CA ASN A 6 -55.35 25.76 -33.89
C ASN A 6 -53.98 25.56 -33.13
N GLN A 7 -53.55 26.60 -32.43
CA GLN A 7 -52.40 26.51 -31.53
C GLN A 7 -52.84 25.83 -30.26
N ASN A 8 -52.48 24.57 -30.16
CA ASN A 8 -52.55 23.78 -28.94
C ASN A 8 -51.55 24.34 -27.91
N LYS A 9 -52.01 25.20 -27.00
CA LYS A 9 -51.19 25.95 -26.03
C LYS A 9 -50.77 25.19 -24.79
N ASN A 10 -50.74 23.87 -24.77
CA ASN A 10 -50.46 23.13 -23.50
C ASN A 10 -49.48 21.98 -23.58
N SER A 11 -48.55 21.98 -24.48
CA SER A 11 -47.35 21.07 -24.31
C SER A 11 -46.08 21.84 -24.65
N ARG A 12 -45.34 22.28 -23.63
CA ARG A 12 -43.98 22.70 -23.78
C ARG A 12 -43.12 21.46 -23.99
N ILE A 13 -43.04 20.95 -25.20
CA ILE A 13 -42.03 19.99 -25.60
C ILE A 13 -40.79 20.82 -25.85
N ILE A 14 -39.76 20.63 -25.04
CA ILE A 14 -38.43 21.22 -25.20
C ILE A 14 -37.56 20.11 -25.75
N ASP A 15 -36.98 20.30 -26.92
CA ASP A 15 -35.97 19.40 -27.45
C ASP A 15 -34.70 19.50 -26.58
N VAL A 16 -34.35 18.40 -25.95
CA VAL A 16 -33.16 18.29 -25.08
C VAL A 16 -32.17 17.34 -25.73
N ASP A 17 -30.94 17.81 -25.94
CA ASP A 17 -29.86 16.94 -26.37
C ASP A 17 -29.46 16.02 -25.20
N LEU A 18 -29.70 14.72 -25.38
CA LEU A 18 -29.45 13.68 -24.38
C LEU A 18 -28.02 13.71 -23.87
N GLN A 19 -27.04 13.93 -24.74
CA GLN A 19 -25.62 13.96 -24.35
C GLN A 19 -25.31 15.13 -23.40
N ASN A 20 -25.82 16.32 -23.70
CA ASN A 20 -25.62 17.49 -22.88
C ASN A 20 -26.37 17.40 -21.55
N GLU A 21 -27.60 16.88 -21.56
CA GLU A 21 -28.39 16.70 -20.33
C GLU A 21 -27.74 15.66 -19.42
N MET A 22 -27.32 14.52 -19.97
CA MET A 22 -26.61 13.48 -19.20
C MET A 22 -25.33 14.03 -18.61
N ARG A 23 -24.52 14.79 -19.37
CA ARG A 23 -23.29 15.41 -18.87
C ARG A 23 -23.58 16.37 -17.72
N LYS A 24 -24.56 17.23 -17.85
CA LYS A 24 -24.96 18.21 -16.82
C LYS A 24 -25.44 17.49 -15.58
N SER A 25 -26.40 16.58 -15.71
CA SER A 25 -26.96 15.82 -14.59
C SER A 25 -25.90 14.97 -13.87
N PHE A 26 -24.94 14.38 -14.62
CA PHE A 26 -23.85 13.64 -14.02
C PHE A 26 -22.88 14.55 -13.26
N LEU A 27 -22.57 15.74 -13.77
CA LEU A 27 -21.76 16.72 -13.05
C LEU A 27 -22.45 17.18 -11.77
N ASP A 28 -23.72 17.55 -11.83
CA ASP A 28 -24.50 18.01 -10.68
C ASP A 28 -24.59 16.90 -9.61
N TYR A 29 -24.85 15.66 -10.02
CA TYR A 29 -24.82 14.49 -9.13
C TYR A 29 -23.44 14.27 -8.52
N SER A 30 -22.38 14.29 -9.33
CA SER A 30 -21.01 14.08 -8.87
C SER A 30 -20.59 15.14 -7.85
N MET A 31 -20.87 16.41 -8.13
CA MET A 31 -20.59 17.53 -7.21
C MET A 31 -21.35 17.36 -5.90
N SER A 32 -22.62 16.98 -5.95
CA SER A 32 -23.43 16.74 -4.76
C SER A 32 -22.86 15.58 -3.92
N VAL A 33 -22.44 14.47 -4.55
CA VAL A 33 -21.84 13.34 -3.83
C VAL A 33 -20.48 13.71 -3.22
N ILE A 34 -19.67 14.50 -3.91
CA ILE A 34 -18.34 14.94 -3.45
C ILE A 34 -18.49 15.89 -2.25
N VAL A 35 -19.20 17.02 -2.44
CA VAL A 35 -19.24 18.10 -1.46
C VAL A 35 -20.23 17.83 -0.32
N SER A 36 -21.39 17.22 -0.62
CA SER A 36 -22.52 17.13 0.33
C SER A 36 -22.79 15.74 0.88
N ARG A 37 -21.92 14.74 0.63
CA ARG A 37 -22.19 13.36 1.09
C ARG A 37 -20.96 12.60 1.57
N ALA A 38 -19.93 12.42 0.71
CA ALA A 38 -18.92 11.39 0.93
C ALA A 38 -17.67 11.89 1.63
N LEU A 39 -17.27 13.15 1.39
CA LEU A 39 -16.02 13.71 1.91
C LEU A 39 -16.24 14.53 3.18
N PRO A 40 -15.26 14.50 4.12
CA PRO A 40 -15.27 15.33 5.31
C PRO A 40 -14.81 16.76 5.00
N ASP A 41 -15.30 17.74 5.74
CA ASP A 41 -14.73 19.09 5.78
C ASP A 41 -13.43 19.09 6.60
N VAL A 42 -12.40 19.82 6.15
CA VAL A 42 -11.09 19.85 6.82
C VAL A 42 -11.18 20.46 8.21
N ARG A 43 -12.11 21.40 8.42
CA ARG A 43 -12.27 22.20 9.65
C ARG A 43 -12.82 21.39 10.83
N ASP A 44 -13.88 20.59 10.63
CA ASP A 44 -14.53 19.82 11.70
C ASP A 44 -14.39 18.29 11.52
N GLY A 45 -13.85 17.82 10.39
CA GLY A 45 -13.65 16.40 10.10
C GLY A 45 -14.92 15.60 9.91
N LEU A 46 -16.07 16.25 9.75
CA LEU A 46 -17.35 15.58 9.68
C LEU A 46 -17.91 15.58 8.25
N LYS A 47 -18.61 14.49 7.93
CA LYS A 47 -19.52 14.46 6.79
C LYS A 47 -20.84 15.14 7.18
N PRO A 48 -21.65 15.63 6.22
CA PRO A 48 -22.90 16.30 6.52
C PRO A 48 -23.85 15.48 7.43
N VAL A 49 -23.96 14.17 7.22
CA VAL A 49 -24.80 13.30 8.07
C VAL A 49 -24.33 13.28 9.54
N HIS A 50 -23.02 13.17 9.79
CA HIS A 50 -22.45 13.15 11.13
C HIS A 50 -22.68 14.51 11.84
N ARG A 51 -22.47 15.61 11.12
CA ARG A 51 -22.70 16.97 11.61
C ARG A 51 -24.16 17.17 12.01
N ARG A 52 -25.09 16.74 11.16
CA ARG A 52 -26.53 16.82 11.40
C ARG A 52 -26.95 15.98 12.62
N ILE A 53 -26.36 14.79 12.82
CA ILE A 53 -26.62 13.96 14.00
C ILE A 53 -26.20 14.68 15.28
N LEU A 54 -24.96 15.17 15.37
CA LEU A 54 -24.46 15.85 16.57
C LEU A 54 -25.22 17.15 16.85
N TYR A 55 -25.50 17.94 15.81
CA TYR A 55 -26.28 19.18 15.94
C TYR A 55 -27.69 18.91 16.43
N THR A 56 -28.37 17.90 15.90
CA THR A 56 -29.70 17.50 16.35
C THR A 56 -29.67 17.04 17.80
N MET A 57 -28.70 16.19 18.19
CA MET A 57 -28.56 15.75 19.58
C MET A 57 -28.35 16.93 20.55
N ASN A 58 -27.62 17.96 20.13
CA ASN A 58 -27.44 19.19 20.88
C ASN A 58 -28.76 19.96 21.02
N GLN A 59 -29.52 20.12 19.95
CA GLN A 59 -30.79 20.85 19.95
C GLN A 59 -31.85 20.20 20.86
N ILE A 60 -31.93 18.86 20.84
CA ILE A 60 -32.85 18.14 21.72
C ILE A 60 -32.28 17.95 23.15
N GLY A 61 -31.07 18.46 23.37
CA GLY A 61 -30.43 18.51 24.66
C GLY A 61 -29.99 17.16 25.22
N LEU A 62 -29.52 16.25 24.36
CA LEU A 62 -28.97 14.95 24.74
C LEU A 62 -27.51 15.04 25.15
N ASP A 63 -27.23 15.87 26.15
CA ASP A 63 -25.88 16.00 26.70
C ASP A 63 -25.51 14.80 27.61
N PRO A 64 -24.20 14.59 27.89
CA PRO A 64 -23.71 13.44 28.68
C PRO A 64 -24.24 13.37 30.13
N SER A 65 -24.79 14.46 30.68
CA SER A 65 -25.32 14.49 32.05
C SER A 65 -26.77 13.96 32.10
N LYS A 66 -27.44 13.85 30.99
CA LYS A 66 -28.82 13.42 30.86
C LYS A 66 -28.99 11.92 30.62
N PRO A 67 -30.19 11.34 30.87
CA PRO A 67 -30.49 9.95 30.53
C PRO A 67 -30.32 9.69 29.04
N TYR A 68 -30.09 8.42 28.69
CA TYR A 68 -30.11 7.96 27.31
C TYR A 68 -31.54 8.07 26.74
N HIS A 69 -31.61 8.39 25.45
CA HIS A 69 -32.86 8.37 24.66
C HIS A 69 -32.77 7.30 23.57
N LYS A 70 -33.92 6.78 23.13
CA LYS A 70 -33.96 5.83 22.02
C LYS A 70 -33.32 6.41 20.76
N CYS A 71 -32.47 5.64 20.09
CA CYS A 71 -31.87 6.07 18.81
C CYS A 71 -32.93 6.47 17.79
N ALA A 72 -34.13 5.84 17.85
CA ALA A 72 -35.27 6.18 17.02
C ALA A 72 -35.69 7.64 17.11
N ASP A 73 -35.60 8.26 18.28
CA ASP A 73 -35.94 9.66 18.49
C ASP A 73 -34.96 10.58 17.75
N THR A 74 -33.65 10.37 17.96
CA THR A 74 -32.60 11.13 17.26
C THR A 74 -32.70 10.94 15.75
N VAL A 75 -32.82 9.69 15.26
CA VAL A 75 -32.94 9.38 13.82
C VAL A 75 -34.15 10.08 13.21
N GLY A 76 -35.33 9.99 13.86
CA GLY A 76 -36.56 10.66 13.41
C GLY A 76 -36.42 12.18 13.31
N GLN A 77 -35.78 12.80 14.29
CA GLN A 77 -35.53 14.25 14.32
C GLN A 77 -34.57 14.68 13.20
N VAL A 78 -33.46 13.92 12.98
CA VAL A 78 -32.50 14.20 11.91
C VAL A 78 -33.18 14.11 10.54
N LEU A 79 -33.99 13.08 10.31
CA LEU A 79 -34.70 12.89 9.04
C LEU A 79 -35.71 14.03 8.81
N GLY A 80 -36.52 14.35 9.80
CA GLY A 80 -37.57 15.36 9.67
C GLY A 80 -37.05 16.78 9.53
N SER A 81 -35.87 17.07 10.10
CA SER A 81 -35.37 18.44 10.18
C SER A 81 -34.24 18.76 9.19
N TYR A 82 -33.33 17.81 8.89
CA TYR A 82 -32.07 18.16 8.20
C TYR A 82 -31.65 17.19 7.09
N HIS A 83 -32.03 15.89 7.16
CA HIS A 83 -31.46 14.87 6.28
C HIS A 83 -32.53 14.02 5.59
N PRO A 84 -33.10 14.44 4.46
CA PRO A 84 -34.23 13.79 3.78
C PRO A 84 -33.78 12.53 3.01
N HIS A 85 -33.22 11.53 3.70
CA HIS A 85 -32.75 10.26 3.15
C HIS A 85 -33.26 9.07 3.99
N GLY A 86 -32.84 7.85 3.68
CA GLY A 86 -33.31 6.67 4.42
C GLY A 86 -32.84 6.66 5.90
N ASP A 87 -33.70 6.18 6.79
CA ASP A 87 -33.45 6.04 8.23
C ASP A 87 -32.25 5.15 8.55
N ALA A 88 -32.07 4.04 7.80
CA ALA A 88 -30.93 3.16 7.95
C ALA A 88 -29.59 3.89 7.78
N SER A 89 -29.51 4.82 6.81
CA SER A 89 -28.26 5.56 6.56
C SER A 89 -27.88 6.48 7.72
N VAL A 90 -28.86 7.11 8.36
CA VAL A 90 -28.64 7.97 9.55
C VAL A 90 -28.29 7.11 10.75
N TYR A 91 -29.01 5.99 10.95
CA TYR A 91 -28.72 5.10 12.05
C TYR A 91 -27.34 4.47 11.95
N ASP A 92 -26.94 3.96 10.78
CA ASP A 92 -25.63 3.39 10.55
C ASP A 92 -24.49 4.41 10.79
N ALA A 93 -24.71 5.67 10.39
CA ALA A 93 -23.77 6.74 10.68
C ALA A 93 -23.65 6.98 12.18
N MET A 94 -24.77 7.05 12.91
CA MET A 94 -24.80 7.22 14.36
C MET A 94 -24.15 6.03 15.09
N VAL A 95 -24.40 4.81 14.63
CA VAL A 95 -23.79 3.59 15.16
C VAL A 95 -22.29 3.66 15.06
N ARG A 96 -21.72 4.06 13.94
CA ARG A 96 -20.27 4.20 13.75
C ARG A 96 -19.65 5.21 14.71
N LEU A 97 -20.35 6.32 15.00
CA LEU A 97 -19.88 7.31 15.97
C LEU A 97 -19.85 6.78 17.42
N ALA A 98 -20.54 5.66 17.71
CA ALA A 98 -20.60 5.03 19.02
C ALA A 98 -19.73 3.75 19.14
N GLN A 99 -19.08 3.29 18.05
CA GLN A 99 -18.26 2.07 18.07
C GLN A 99 -16.81 2.38 18.47
N ASP A 100 -16.34 1.75 19.54
CA ASP A 100 -14.97 1.92 20.08
C ASP A 100 -13.88 1.28 19.20
N PHE A 101 -14.25 0.36 18.32
CA PHE A 101 -13.37 -0.26 17.31
C PHE A 101 -13.38 0.49 15.97
N SER A 102 -14.30 1.45 15.76
CA SER A 102 -14.39 2.29 14.56
C SER A 102 -13.83 3.69 14.79
N MET A 103 -14.07 4.27 15.95
CA MET A 103 -13.67 5.63 16.33
C MET A 103 -12.58 5.59 17.38
N ARG A 104 -11.52 6.39 17.20
CA ARG A 104 -10.47 6.49 18.21
C ARG A 104 -10.98 7.21 19.47
N TYR A 105 -11.84 8.22 19.28
CA TYR A 105 -12.61 8.90 20.32
C TYR A 105 -14.07 8.96 19.89
N MET A 106 -14.91 8.19 20.57
CA MET A 106 -16.34 8.10 20.27
C MET A 106 -17.04 9.45 20.47
N LEU A 107 -17.85 9.84 19.50
CA LEU A 107 -18.65 11.09 19.58
C LEU A 107 -20.08 10.84 20.09
N VAL A 108 -20.53 9.59 20.06
CA VAL A 108 -21.82 9.16 20.59
C VAL A 108 -21.57 8.13 21.71
N ASP A 109 -22.26 8.28 22.83
CA ASP A 109 -22.28 7.33 23.94
C ASP A 109 -23.52 6.45 23.75
N GLY A 110 -23.30 5.18 23.37
CA GLY A 110 -24.35 4.22 23.03
C GLY A 110 -24.62 3.23 24.17
N HIS A 111 -25.89 2.90 24.37
CA HIS A 111 -26.36 1.87 25.30
C HIS A 111 -27.16 0.80 24.56
N GLY A 112 -26.73 -0.45 24.65
CA GLY A 112 -27.29 -1.59 23.89
C GLY A 112 -26.26 -2.23 22.95
N ASN A 113 -26.75 -2.97 21.95
CA ASN A 113 -25.90 -3.59 20.93
C ASN A 113 -25.69 -2.66 19.73
N PHE A 114 -24.48 -2.14 19.58
CA PHE A 114 -24.02 -1.30 18.47
C PHE A 114 -23.12 -2.06 17.47
N GLY A 115 -23.21 -3.39 17.42
CA GLY A 115 -22.37 -4.24 16.57
C GLY A 115 -21.11 -4.71 17.30
N SER A 116 -20.32 -5.54 16.63
CA SER A 116 -19.07 -6.11 17.16
C SER A 116 -17.96 -6.13 16.11
N VAL A 117 -16.73 -6.42 16.56
CA VAL A 117 -15.56 -6.64 15.67
C VAL A 117 -15.76 -7.91 14.81
N ASP A 118 -16.67 -8.80 15.17
CA ASP A 118 -17.06 -9.98 14.41
C ASP A 118 -17.94 -9.66 13.20
N GLY A 119 -18.37 -8.40 13.09
CA GLY A 119 -19.22 -7.93 12.01
C GLY A 119 -20.71 -8.16 12.26
N ASP A 120 -21.09 -8.47 13.52
CA ASP A 120 -22.49 -8.51 13.90
C ASP A 120 -23.15 -7.15 13.66
N PRO A 121 -24.34 -7.10 13.08
CA PRO A 121 -25.07 -5.86 12.89
C PRO A 121 -25.55 -5.28 14.24
N PRO A 122 -25.73 -3.95 14.31
CA PRO A 122 -26.35 -3.34 15.49
C PRO A 122 -27.80 -3.81 15.62
N ALA A 123 -28.30 -3.81 16.85
CA ALA A 123 -29.73 -4.01 17.07
C ALA A 123 -30.54 -2.87 16.44
N ALA A 124 -31.79 -3.14 16.08
CA ALA A 124 -32.63 -2.11 15.46
C ALA A 124 -32.74 -0.87 16.38
N TYR A 125 -32.76 0.32 15.78
CA TYR A 125 -32.74 1.63 16.48
C TYR A 125 -33.84 1.86 17.49
N ARG A 126 -34.93 1.09 17.46
CA ARG A 126 -35.98 1.09 18.49
C ARG A 126 -35.59 0.45 19.82
N TYR A 127 -34.51 -0.38 19.81
CA TYR A 127 -34.01 -1.04 21.01
C TYR A 127 -32.78 -0.33 21.61
N THR A 128 -31.91 0.23 20.79
CA THR A 128 -30.73 0.94 21.20
C THR A 128 -31.04 2.34 21.73
N GLU A 129 -30.18 2.84 22.59
CA GLU A 129 -30.29 4.17 23.19
C GLU A 129 -28.94 4.91 23.03
N ALA A 130 -28.98 6.23 22.92
CA ALA A 130 -27.80 7.03 22.72
C ALA A 130 -27.92 8.42 23.39
N ARG A 131 -26.76 9.02 23.62
CA ARG A 131 -26.58 10.44 23.97
C ARG A 131 -25.23 10.90 23.45
N MET A 132 -24.93 12.19 23.52
CA MET A 132 -23.59 12.68 23.17
C MET A 132 -22.54 12.18 24.15
N SER A 133 -21.34 11.93 23.68
CA SER A 133 -20.18 11.67 24.54
C SER A 133 -19.65 12.99 25.14
N LYS A 134 -18.80 12.92 26.18
CA LYS A 134 -18.21 14.11 26.79
C LYS A 134 -17.37 14.93 25.81
N ILE A 135 -16.61 14.29 24.95
CA ILE A 135 -15.75 14.97 23.99
C ILE A 135 -16.55 15.62 22.84
N SER A 136 -17.73 15.10 22.49
CA SER A 136 -18.55 15.72 21.45
C SER A 136 -19.12 17.07 21.83
N LEU A 137 -19.20 17.41 23.11
CA LEU A 137 -19.55 18.76 23.54
C LEU A 137 -18.51 19.80 23.11
N GLU A 138 -17.23 19.41 23.06
CA GLU A 138 -16.14 20.28 22.57
C GLU A 138 -16.24 20.57 21.07
N MET A 139 -16.98 19.73 20.30
CA MET A 139 -17.30 19.99 18.88
C MET A 139 -18.32 21.13 18.71
N LEU A 140 -19.20 21.34 19.71
CA LEU A 140 -20.38 22.19 19.64
C LEU A 140 -20.26 23.44 20.49
N THR A 141 -19.18 23.56 21.28
CA THR A 141 -18.97 24.71 22.20
C THR A 141 -19.02 26.03 21.45
N ASP A 142 -19.75 27.00 21.98
CA ASP A 142 -19.93 28.34 21.44
C ASP A 142 -20.64 28.42 20.07
N ILE A 143 -21.36 27.38 19.62
CA ILE A 143 -22.06 27.37 18.33
C ILE A 143 -23.16 28.47 18.26
N GLU A 144 -23.77 28.83 19.40
CA GLU A 144 -24.75 29.91 19.50
C GLU A 144 -24.15 31.33 19.48
N LYS A 145 -22.83 31.47 19.52
CA LYS A 145 -22.13 32.76 19.49
C LYS A 145 -21.72 33.17 18.04
N ASN A 146 -22.43 32.73 17.04
CA ASN A 146 -22.16 33.05 15.62
C ASN A 146 -20.74 32.71 15.16
N THR A 147 -20.14 31.68 15.75
CA THR A 147 -18.78 31.22 15.46
C THR A 147 -18.63 30.57 14.10
N VAL A 148 -19.71 30.02 13.57
CA VAL A 148 -19.80 29.32 12.26
C VAL A 148 -20.99 29.87 11.46
N ASP A 149 -20.96 29.62 10.14
CA ASP A 149 -22.06 30.00 9.27
C ASP A 149 -23.18 28.97 9.28
N PHE A 150 -24.40 29.45 9.07
CA PHE A 150 -25.59 28.64 8.99
C PHE A 150 -26.20 28.77 7.59
N MET A 151 -26.63 27.67 7.02
CA MET A 151 -27.38 27.59 5.78
C MET A 151 -28.83 27.11 6.02
N SER A 152 -29.72 27.34 5.06
CA SER A 152 -31.06 26.75 5.08
C SER A 152 -30.98 25.23 4.98
N ASN A 153 -31.89 24.55 5.67
CA ASN A 153 -32.10 23.11 5.50
C ASN A 153 -32.77 22.82 4.14
N TYR A 154 -33.07 21.55 3.85
CA TYR A 154 -33.64 21.10 2.58
C TYR A 154 -35.04 21.71 2.22
N ASP A 155 -35.79 22.22 3.18
CA ASP A 155 -37.14 22.80 2.99
C ASP A 155 -37.23 24.30 3.37
N ASP A 156 -36.10 24.96 3.62
CA ASP A 156 -35.96 26.39 4.01
C ASP A 156 -36.69 26.79 5.33
N ARG A 157 -37.14 25.83 6.13
CA ARG A 157 -37.80 26.10 7.41
C ARG A 157 -36.85 26.28 8.57
N LEU A 158 -35.72 25.59 8.55
CA LEU A 158 -34.75 25.57 9.62
C LEU A 158 -33.36 25.95 9.07
N LYS A 159 -32.46 26.24 9.98
CA LYS A 159 -31.04 26.48 9.64
C LYS A 159 -30.16 25.38 10.25
N GLU A 160 -29.20 24.94 9.48
CA GLU A 160 -28.18 24.00 9.93
C GLU A 160 -26.77 24.63 9.79
N PRO A 161 -25.81 24.29 10.67
CA PRO A 161 -24.46 24.80 10.59
C PRO A 161 -23.72 24.20 9.39
N THR A 162 -22.95 25.02 8.68
CA THR A 162 -22.11 24.56 7.59
C THR A 162 -20.95 23.67 8.08
N VAL A 163 -20.40 24.03 9.25
CA VAL A 163 -19.37 23.28 10.02
C VAL A 163 -19.63 23.43 11.50
N LEU A 164 -19.04 22.58 12.35
CA LEU A 164 -19.07 22.76 13.79
C LEU A 164 -17.81 23.52 14.25
N PRO A 165 -17.86 24.26 15.38
CA PRO A 165 -16.70 24.99 15.91
C PRO A 165 -15.48 24.10 16.22
N SER A 166 -15.69 22.84 16.58
CA SER A 166 -14.68 21.78 16.73
C SER A 166 -13.39 22.21 17.44
N ARG A 167 -13.40 22.35 18.75
CA ARG A 167 -12.24 22.82 19.53
C ARG A 167 -11.04 21.85 19.55
N PHE A 168 -11.11 20.72 18.86
CA PHE A 168 -10.00 19.80 18.65
C PHE A 168 -9.99 19.31 17.18
N PRO A 169 -8.84 18.92 16.61
CA PRO A 169 -8.70 18.56 15.20
C PRO A 169 -9.29 17.18 14.90
N ASN A 170 -10.63 17.09 14.94
CA ASN A 170 -11.37 15.84 14.82
C ASN A 170 -11.06 15.05 13.54
N LEU A 171 -10.76 15.73 12.42
CA LEU A 171 -10.40 15.05 11.17
C LEU A 171 -9.18 14.14 11.32
N LEU A 172 -8.15 14.61 12.00
CA LEU A 172 -6.93 13.82 12.26
C LEU A 172 -7.14 12.84 13.41
N VAL A 173 -7.81 13.26 14.47
CA VAL A 173 -8.01 12.45 15.69
C VAL A 173 -8.84 11.21 15.41
N ASN A 174 -9.97 11.33 14.73
CA ASN A 174 -10.86 10.20 14.41
C ASN A 174 -10.68 9.65 12.99
N GLY A 175 -10.00 10.39 12.12
CA GLY A 175 -9.90 10.03 10.72
C GLY A 175 -11.23 10.11 9.97
N SER A 176 -11.20 9.74 8.71
CA SER A 176 -12.42 9.64 7.88
C SER A 176 -12.19 8.68 6.71
N SER A 177 -13.25 7.99 6.30
CA SER A 177 -13.23 7.08 5.15
C SER A 177 -14.48 7.33 4.31
N GLY A 178 -14.32 7.46 3.00
CA GLY A 178 -15.45 7.74 2.10
C GLY A 178 -15.13 7.52 0.64
N ILE A 179 -16.13 7.09 -0.12
CA ILE A 179 -16.03 6.87 -1.56
C ILE A 179 -16.97 7.84 -2.24
N ALA A 180 -16.39 8.74 -3.05
CA ALA A 180 -17.11 9.69 -3.89
C ALA A 180 -17.01 9.28 -5.37
N VAL A 181 -17.54 10.12 -6.28
CA VAL A 181 -17.42 9.89 -7.71
C VAL A 181 -16.01 10.26 -8.17
N GLY A 182 -15.27 9.27 -8.68
CA GLY A 182 -13.91 9.44 -9.18
C GLY A 182 -12.82 9.64 -8.15
N MET A 183 -13.14 9.68 -6.85
CA MET A 183 -12.16 9.86 -5.76
C MET A 183 -12.60 9.19 -4.46
N ALA A 184 -11.66 8.90 -3.59
CA ALA A 184 -11.90 8.34 -2.27
C ALA A 184 -11.03 9.02 -1.23
N THR A 185 -11.51 9.10 0.00
CA THR A 185 -10.75 9.54 1.16
C THR A 185 -10.55 8.37 2.14
N GLU A 186 -9.36 8.29 2.71
CA GLU A 186 -8.99 7.28 3.71
C GLU A 186 -7.95 7.92 4.66
N ILE A 187 -8.45 8.72 5.61
CA ILE A 187 -7.61 9.45 6.58
C ILE A 187 -7.51 8.58 7.84
N PRO A 188 -6.29 8.20 8.26
CA PRO A 188 -6.12 7.39 9.46
C PRO A 188 -6.41 8.20 10.74
N PRO A 189 -6.90 7.55 11.80
CA PRO A 189 -7.03 8.16 13.11
C PRO A 189 -5.69 8.33 13.82
N HIS A 190 -5.61 9.29 14.76
CA HIS A 190 -4.39 9.61 15.50
C HIS A 190 -4.67 9.83 16.99
N ASN A 191 -3.63 9.80 17.80
CA ASN A 191 -3.72 10.11 19.21
C ASN A 191 -4.02 11.61 19.44
N LEU A 192 -4.97 11.91 20.31
CA LEU A 192 -5.40 13.28 20.57
C LEU A 192 -4.26 14.14 21.17
N GLY A 193 -3.51 13.59 22.13
CA GLY A 193 -2.40 14.30 22.76
C GLY A 193 -1.32 14.67 21.75
N GLU A 194 -0.89 13.69 20.94
CA GLU A 194 0.12 13.88 19.91
C GLU A 194 -0.31 14.88 18.81
N THR A 195 -1.59 14.82 18.42
CA THR A 195 -2.13 15.75 17.40
C THR A 195 -2.20 17.18 17.96
N ILE A 196 -2.56 17.35 19.23
CA ILE A 196 -2.56 18.66 19.89
C ILE A 196 -1.14 19.20 20.05
N ASP A 197 -0.18 18.35 20.42
CA ASP A 197 1.23 18.75 20.51
C ASP A 197 1.76 19.22 19.16
N ALA A 198 1.37 18.56 18.05
CA ALA A 198 1.71 18.99 16.69
C ALA A 198 1.07 20.33 16.30
N VAL A 199 -0.20 20.58 16.71
CA VAL A 199 -0.85 21.89 16.52
C VAL A 199 -0.09 22.97 17.28
N CYS A 200 0.27 22.74 18.55
CA CYS A 200 1.03 23.68 19.37
C CYS A 200 2.41 23.98 18.74
N THR A 201 3.10 22.98 18.25
CA THR A 201 4.39 23.14 17.55
C THR A 201 4.27 24.06 16.33
N LEU A 202 3.19 23.93 15.54
CA LEU A 202 2.95 24.80 14.37
C LEU A 202 2.51 26.21 14.75
N ILE A 203 1.81 26.39 15.89
CA ILE A 203 1.49 27.74 16.41
C ILE A 203 2.78 28.45 16.84
N ASP A 204 3.69 27.73 17.53
CA ASP A 204 4.97 28.29 17.98
C ASP A 204 5.96 28.53 16.83
N ASN A 205 5.97 27.66 15.82
CA ASN A 205 6.84 27.74 14.66
C ASN A 205 6.05 27.40 13.37
N PRO A 206 5.45 28.39 12.69
CA PRO A 206 4.68 28.18 11.46
C PRO A 206 5.51 27.55 10.31
N ASP A 207 6.84 27.75 10.34
CA ASP A 207 7.77 27.19 9.34
C ASP A 207 8.29 25.80 9.68
N ALA A 208 7.84 25.19 10.80
CA ALA A 208 8.27 23.86 11.22
C ALA A 208 8.26 22.86 10.07
N GLU A 209 9.35 22.11 9.93
CA GLU A 209 9.46 21.05 8.93
C GLU A 209 8.67 19.79 9.35
N LEU A 210 8.36 18.94 8.36
CA LEU A 210 7.65 17.68 8.62
C LEU A 210 8.35 16.81 9.68
N ALA A 211 9.68 16.85 9.73
CA ALA A 211 10.46 16.09 10.70
C ALA A 211 10.14 16.49 12.15
N GLU A 212 10.06 17.79 12.43
CA GLU A 212 9.70 18.36 13.75
C GLU A 212 8.27 17.99 14.16
N ILE A 213 7.32 18.08 13.20
CA ILE A 213 5.93 17.66 13.44
C ILE A 213 5.86 16.16 13.76
N MET A 214 6.65 15.34 13.08
CA MET A 214 6.70 13.89 13.31
C MET A 214 7.38 13.47 14.62
N GLU A 215 8.12 14.35 15.27
CA GLU A 215 8.61 14.10 16.64
C GLU A 215 7.46 14.09 17.65
N CYS A 216 6.50 15.02 17.49
CA CYS A 216 5.31 15.09 18.33
C CYS A 216 4.24 14.07 17.91
N MET A 217 4.09 13.84 16.60
CA MET A 217 3.05 12.97 15.99
C MET A 217 3.70 11.88 15.11
N PRO A 218 4.22 10.81 15.72
CA PRO A 218 5.05 9.82 15.02
C PRO A 218 4.30 8.98 13.98
N GLY A 219 2.96 8.90 14.07
CA GLY A 219 2.15 8.12 13.16
C GLY A 219 0.70 7.94 13.59
N PRO A 220 -0.11 7.24 12.78
CA PRO A 220 -1.49 6.89 13.11
C PRO A 220 -1.61 6.10 14.41
N ASP A 221 -2.77 6.23 15.06
CA ASP A 221 -3.12 5.52 16.29
C ASP A 221 -4.52 4.89 16.12
N PHE A 222 -4.55 3.62 15.73
CA PHE A 222 -5.79 2.92 15.42
C PHE A 222 -6.55 2.51 16.67
N PRO A 223 -7.90 2.57 16.68
CA PRO A 223 -8.72 2.19 17.83
C PRO A 223 -8.53 0.72 18.24
N THR A 224 -8.24 -0.17 17.29
CA THR A 224 -8.01 -1.60 17.52
C THR A 224 -6.57 -1.96 17.87
N GLY A 225 -5.67 -0.97 18.04
CA GLY A 225 -4.25 -1.18 18.33
C GLY A 225 -3.48 -1.71 17.13
N GLY A 226 -2.74 -2.80 17.33
CA GLY A 226 -1.86 -3.39 16.32
C GLY A 226 -0.49 -2.72 16.24
N ILE A 227 0.34 -3.20 15.31
CA ILE A 227 1.73 -2.77 15.14
C ILE A 227 1.92 -2.21 13.73
N ILE A 228 2.35 -0.97 13.60
CA ILE A 228 2.74 -0.38 12.32
C ILE A 228 4.17 -0.80 12.00
N MET A 229 4.36 -1.34 10.80
CA MET A 229 5.64 -1.84 10.31
C MET A 229 6.34 -0.80 9.45
N GLY A 230 7.38 -0.18 10.00
CA GLY A 230 8.18 0.85 9.31
C GLY A 230 7.56 2.24 9.30
N ARG A 231 8.40 3.26 9.09
CA ARG A 231 8.01 4.69 9.08
C ARG A 231 7.92 5.30 7.68
N SER A 232 8.36 4.59 6.64
CA SER A 232 8.40 5.11 5.26
C SER A 232 7.02 5.43 4.71
N GLY A 233 6.03 4.54 4.95
CA GLY A 233 4.64 4.74 4.54
C GLY A 233 3.96 5.90 5.27
N ILE A 234 4.26 6.09 6.56
CA ILE A 234 3.77 7.24 7.36
C ILE A 234 4.34 8.54 6.79
N ARG A 235 5.68 8.60 6.60
CA ARG A 235 6.34 9.80 6.05
C ARG A 235 5.79 10.16 4.67
N ALA A 236 5.56 9.18 3.79
CA ALA A 236 4.96 9.41 2.48
C ALA A 236 3.54 9.98 2.61
N ALA A 237 2.69 9.40 3.49
CA ALA A 237 1.34 9.90 3.73
C ALA A 237 1.34 11.35 4.23
N TYR A 238 2.19 11.66 5.20
CA TYR A 238 2.26 13.00 5.80
C TYR A 238 2.85 14.05 4.87
N ALA A 239 3.81 13.67 4.02
CA ALA A 239 4.44 14.59 3.06
C ALA A 239 3.55 14.88 1.86
N THR A 240 2.84 13.87 1.32
CA THR A 240 2.16 13.97 0.02
C THR A 240 0.65 13.78 0.08
N GLY A 241 0.10 13.52 1.26
CA GLY A 241 -1.29 13.13 1.43
C GLY A 241 -1.60 11.70 0.94
N ARG A 242 -0.60 10.92 0.50
CA ARG A 242 -0.77 9.52 0.06
C ARG A 242 0.33 8.63 0.58
N GLY A 243 -0.04 7.49 1.18
CA GLY A 243 0.93 6.53 1.70
C GLY A 243 0.36 5.14 1.91
N LYS A 244 1.24 4.15 1.96
CA LYS A 244 0.88 2.76 2.27
C LYS A 244 1.48 2.42 3.63
N ILE A 245 0.63 2.21 4.62
CA ILE A 245 1.01 1.94 6.01
C ILE A 245 0.69 0.47 6.28
N THR A 246 1.72 -0.35 6.49
CA THR A 246 1.56 -1.77 6.82
C THR A 246 1.25 -1.90 8.30
N VAL A 247 0.13 -2.56 8.62
CA VAL A 247 -0.32 -2.81 9.99
C VAL A 247 -0.40 -4.31 10.23
N ARG A 248 0.19 -4.78 11.33
CA ARG A 248 0.15 -6.17 11.79
C ARG A 248 -0.70 -6.31 13.04
N ALA A 249 -1.29 -7.49 13.20
CA ALA A 249 -1.86 -7.96 14.45
C ALA A 249 -0.79 -8.07 15.53
N LYS A 250 -1.15 -7.83 16.77
CA LYS A 250 -0.28 -8.11 17.92
C LYS A 250 -0.40 -9.59 18.28
N THR A 251 0.72 -10.28 18.19
CA THR A 251 0.77 -11.73 18.35
C THR A 251 1.87 -12.14 19.33
N GLU A 252 1.63 -13.18 20.10
CA GLU A 252 2.59 -13.76 21.03
C GLU A 252 2.67 -15.29 20.81
N ILE A 253 3.88 -15.82 20.80
CA ILE A 253 4.10 -17.27 20.73
C ILE A 253 4.35 -17.78 22.15
N ILE A 254 3.48 -18.65 22.64
CA ILE A 254 3.56 -19.24 23.98
C ILE A 254 3.79 -20.73 23.88
N GLU A 255 4.72 -21.24 24.68
CA GLU A 255 4.90 -22.67 24.87
C GLU A 255 3.83 -23.23 25.84
N ALA A 256 2.99 -24.15 25.35
CA ALA A 256 1.97 -24.81 26.12
C ALA A 256 2.54 -26.03 26.87
N LYS A 257 1.83 -26.46 27.93
CA LYS A 257 2.13 -27.70 28.64
C LYS A 257 2.20 -28.86 27.63
N ASN A 258 3.31 -29.60 27.55
CA ASN A 258 3.62 -30.72 26.64
C ASN A 258 4.48 -30.37 25.40
N GLY A 259 5.23 -29.27 25.39
CA GLY A 259 6.14 -28.94 24.29
C GLY A 259 5.43 -28.60 22.97
N ARG A 260 4.18 -28.15 23.04
CA ARG A 260 3.44 -27.60 21.91
C ARG A 260 3.47 -26.08 21.98
N TYR A 261 3.36 -25.42 20.87
CA TYR A 261 3.29 -23.98 20.79
C TYR A 261 1.88 -23.52 20.44
N LYS A 262 1.52 -22.35 20.95
CA LYS A 262 0.29 -21.62 20.59
C LYS A 262 0.69 -20.22 20.11
N ILE A 263 -0.01 -19.73 19.10
CA ILE A 263 0.04 -18.31 18.70
C ILE A 263 -1.21 -17.66 19.25
N ILE A 264 -1.03 -16.64 20.08
CA ILE A 264 -2.12 -15.86 20.65
C ILE A 264 -2.16 -14.53 19.92
N VAL A 265 -3.36 -14.13 19.46
CA VAL A 265 -3.61 -12.86 18.81
C VAL A 265 -4.47 -12.01 19.75
N THR A 266 -3.95 -10.86 20.18
CA THR A 266 -4.61 -9.93 21.13
C THR A 266 -5.14 -8.67 20.49
N GLU A 267 -4.58 -8.25 19.34
CA GLU A 267 -5.01 -7.05 18.61
C GLU A 267 -5.01 -7.34 17.11
N LEU A 268 -5.98 -6.79 16.38
CA LEU A 268 -6.12 -6.94 14.93
C LEU A 268 -5.88 -5.61 14.21
N PRO A 269 -5.42 -5.64 12.95
CA PRO A 269 -5.34 -4.45 12.14
C PRO A 269 -6.72 -3.78 11.98
N TYR A 270 -6.71 -2.46 11.90
CA TYR A 270 -7.93 -1.65 11.79
C TYR A 270 -8.81 -2.07 10.60
N LYS A 271 -10.11 -2.15 10.80
CA LYS A 271 -11.14 -2.57 9.84
C LYS A 271 -11.10 -4.06 9.45
N VAL A 272 -10.37 -4.89 10.13
CA VAL A 272 -10.42 -6.35 9.93
C VAL A 272 -11.57 -6.95 10.72
N ASN A 273 -12.38 -7.76 10.05
CA ASN A 273 -13.43 -8.56 10.66
C ASN A 273 -12.84 -9.84 11.26
N LYS A 274 -13.01 -10.05 12.57
CA LYS A 274 -12.39 -11.15 13.33
C LYS A 274 -12.95 -12.52 12.90
N ALA A 275 -14.26 -12.69 12.82
CA ALA A 275 -14.89 -13.96 12.46
C ALA A 275 -14.48 -14.40 11.05
N ARG A 276 -14.53 -13.47 10.07
CA ARG A 276 -14.12 -13.74 8.69
C ARG A 276 -12.62 -14.05 8.57
N LEU A 277 -11.78 -13.45 9.42
CA LEU A 277 -10.35 -13.77 9.48
C LEU A 277 -10.15 -15.22 9.94
N ILE A 278 -10.85 -15.66 10.99
CA ILE A 278 -10.76 -17.03 11.52
C ILE A 278 -11.23 -18.04 10.45
N GLU A 279 -12.35 -17.79 9.80
CA GLU A 279 -12.83 -18.60 8.67
C GLU A 279 -11.80 -18.74 7.57
N ASN A 280 -11.20 -17.61 7.17
CA ASN A 280 -10.18 -17.56 6.11
C ASN A 280 -8.92 -18.37 6.49
N ILE A 281 -8.48 -18.30 7.75
CA ILE A 281 -7.36 -19.13 8.24
C ILE A 281 -7.74 -20.62 8.17
N ALA A 282 -8.95 -21.00 8.59
CA ALA A 282 -9.41 -22.38 8.56
C ALA A 282 -9.47 -22.92 7.10
N ASP A 283 -9.94 -22.12 6.15
CA ASP A 283 -9.98 -22.48 4.73
C ASP A 283 -8.56 -22.67 4.15
N LEU A 284 -7.60 -21.78 4.48
CA LEU A 284 -6.21 -21.93 4.06
C LEU A 284 -5.54 -23.18 4.61
N VAL A 285 -5.90 -23.60 5.84
CA VAL A 285 -5.43 -24.86 6.43
C VAL A 285 -6.05 -26.07 5.72
N LYS A 286 -7.36 -26.03 5.41
CA LYS A 286 -8.08 -27.07 4.67
C LYS A 286 -7.53 -27.24 3.25
N ASP A 287 -7.21 -26.13 2.59
CA ASP A 287 -6.60 -26.10 1.25
C ASP A 287 -5.09 -26.45 1.26
N LYS A 288 -4.52 -26.77 2.42
CA LYS A 288 -3.09 -27.08 2.61
C LYS A 288 -2.14 -25.97 2.15
N ARG A 289 -2.59 -24.72 2.14
CA ARG A 289 -1.74 -23.56 1.86
C ARG A 289 -0.96 -23.12 3.09
N ILE A 290 -1.50 -23.38 4.28
CA ILE A 290 -0.82 -23.22 5.56
C ILE A 290 -0.85 -24.59 6.25
N GLU A 291 0.33 -25.12 6.51
CA GLU A 291 0.49 -26.38 7.25
C GLU A 291 0.99 -26.09 8.68
N GLY A 292 0.78 -27.04 9.60
CA GLY A 292 1.28 -26.91 10.97
C GLY A 292 0.27 -26.38 11.99
N ILE A 293 -0.92 -25.95 11.61
CA ILE A 293 -2.02 -25.58 12.52
C ILE A 293 -2.84 -26.83 12.86
N SER A 294 -3.13 -27.05 14.15
CA SER A 294 -3.95 -28.16 14.63
C SER A 294 -5.35 -27.74 15.04
N ASN A 295 -5.54 -26.54 15.61
CA ASN A 295 -6.81 -26.02 16.06
C ASN A 295 -6.80 -24.48 16.05
N ILE A 296 -7.98 -23.86 15.98
CA ILE A 296 -8.17 -22.40 16.09
C ILE A 296 -9.40 -22.18 16.98
N GLU A 297 -9.22 -21.42 18.06
CA GLU A 297 -10.29 -21.10 19.02
C GLU A 297 -10.34 -19.60 19.27
N ASP A 298 -11.55 -19.08 19.39
CA ASP A 298 -11.80 -17.69 19.76
C ASP A 298 -12.29 -17.64 21.22
N HIS A 299 -11.46 -17.09 22.07
CA HIS A 299 -11.73 -16.89 23.48
C HIS A 299 -11.94 -15.42 23.84
N SER A 300 -12.24 -14.58 22.84
CA SER A 300 -12.49 -13.15 23.06
C SER A 300 -13.67 -12.94 24.02
N ASP A 301 -13.46 -12.11 25.02
CA ASP A 301 -14.45 -11.79 26.03
C ASP A 301 -14.49 -10.28 26.31
N ARG A 302 -15.18 -9.86 27.37
CA ARG A 302 -15.26 -8.43 27.80
C ARG A 302 -13.91 -7.84 28.24
N LYS A 303 -12.88 -8.65 28.44
CA LYS A 303 -11.55 -8.20 28.82
C LYS A 303 -10.68 -7.86 27.62
N GLY A 304 -11.06 -8.35 26.43
CA GLY A 304 -10.37 -8.07 25.20
C GLY A 304 -10.44 -9.21 24.20
N MET A 305 -9.78 -9.01 23.10
CA MET A 305 -9.63 -9.97 22.01
C MET A 305 -8.61 -11.05 22.38
N HIS A 306 -8.95 -12.31 22.11
CA HIS A 306 -8.08 -13.43 22.40
C HIS A 306 -8.36 -14.60 21.42
N ILE A 307 -7.57 -14.68 20.36
CA ILE A 307 -7.65 -15.80 19.40
C ILE A 307 -6.44 -16.71 19.68
N GLU A 308 -6.70 -18.00 19.89
CA GLU A 308 -5.67 -19.02 20.08
C GLU A 308 -5.53 -19.88 18.83
N ILE A 309 -4.31 -20.02 18.31
CA ILE A 309 -3.97 -20.88 17.17
C ILE A 309 -2.98 -21.94 17.67
N ASP A 310 -3.43 -23.17 17.78
CA ASP A 310 -2.62 -24.31 18.24
C ASP A 310 -1.72 -24.83 17.11
N ILE A 311 -0.43 -25.00 17.40
CA ILE A 311 0.57 -25.47 16.44
C ILE A 311 0.85 -26.97 16.64
N LYS A 312 1.02 -27.73 15.54
CA LYS A 312 1.44 -29.14 15.57
C LYS A 312 2.87 -29.28 16.12
N ARG A 313 3.21 -30.44 16.71
CA ARG A 313 4.52 -30.65 17.34
C ARG A 313 5.72 -30.51 16.38
N ASP A 314 5.53 -30.90 15.15
CA ASP A 314 6.52 -30.98 14.08
C ASP A 314 6.62 -29.68 13.25
N ALA A 315 5.83 -28.67 13.59
CA ALA A 315 5.82 -27.40 12.88
C ALA A 315 6.52 -26.29 13.68
N SER A 316 7.28 -25.44 13.00
CA SER A 316 7.88 -24.24 13.57
C SER A 316 6.81 -23.13 13.72
N PRO A 317 6.56 -22.62 14.94
CA PRO A 317 5.56 -21.59 15.16
C PRO A 317 5.88 -20.29 14.43
N GLN A 318 7.17 -19.96 14.26
CA GLN A 318 7.61 -18.75 13.55
C GLN A 318 7.28 -18.81 12.05
N ILE A 319 7.49 -19.97 11.41
CA ILE A 319 7.17 -20.17 9.99
C ILE A 319 5.66 -20.05 9.77
N VAL A 320 4.86 -20.69 10.64
CA VAL A 320 3.39 -20.61 10.57
C VAL A 320 2.92 -19.18 10.77
N LEU A 321 3.47 -18.45 11.76
CA LEU A 321 3.13 -17.06 11.99
C LEU A 321 3.44 -16.18 10.77
N ASN A 322 4.58 -16.38 10.15
CA ASN A 322 4.99 -15.65 8.96
C ASN A 322 4.07 -15.94 7.75
N GLN A 323 3.67 -17.22 7.58
CA GLN A 323 2.68 -17.59 6.56
C GLN A 323 1.31 -16.94 6.84
N LEU A 324 0.89 -16.88 8.11
CA LEU A 324 -0.34 -16.19 8.51
C LEU A 324 -0.30 -14.69 8.16
N PHE A 325 0.81 -14.00 8.40
CA PHE A 325 0.98 -12.59 7.99
C PHE A 325 0.95 -12.41 6.47
N SER A 326 1.47 -13.37 5.71
CA SER A 326 1.56 -13.29 4.25
C SER A 326 0.24 -13.62 3.54
N TYR A 327 -0.52 -14.57 4.07
CA TYR A 327 -1.72 -15.09 3.39
C TYR A 327 -3.04 -14.61 3.99
N THR A 328 -3.03 -13.96 5.14
CA THR A 328 -4.24 -13.54 5.84
C THR A 328 -4.25 -12.06 6.19
N GLN A 329 -5.39 -11.59 6.70
CA GLN A 329 -5.55 -10.20 7.17
C GLN A 329 -4.92 -9.94 8.56
N LEU A 330 -4.13 -10.88 9.12
CA LEU A 330 -3.27 -10.57 10.28
C LEU A 330 -2.21 -9.52 9.96
N GLN A 331 -1.90 -9.31 8.69
CA GLN A 331 -1.18 -8.15 8.19
C GLN A 331 -1.96 -7.54 7.04
N THR A 332 -2.21 -6.22 7.12
CA THR A 332 -2.91 -5.46 6.07
C THR A 332 -2.14 -4.20 5.72
N THR A 333 -2.44 -3.64 4.55
CA THR A 333 -1.91 -2.33 4.17
C THR A 333 -3.03 -1.31 4.22
N PHE A 334 -2.91 -0.32 5.10
CA PHE A 334 -3.78 0.85 5.13
C PHE A 334 -3.30 1.85 4.07
N GLY A 335 -4.11 2.06 3.05
CA GLY A 335 -3.83 3.00 1.96
C GLY A 335 -4.29 4.41 2.33
N ALA A 336 -3.45 5.20 2.97
CA ALA A 336 -3.80 6.57 3.35
C ALA A 336 -4.01 7.46 2.11
N ILE A 337 -5.15 8.16 2.07
CA ILE A 337 -5.51 9.19 1.11
C ILE A 337 -6.13 10.34 1.89
N MET A 338 -5.36 11.39 2.12
CA MET A 338 -5.73 12.52 2.96
C MET A 338 -6.51 13.57 2.15
N LEU A 339 -7.66 13.15 1.61
CA LEU A 339 -8.55 13.97 0.81
C LEU A 339 -9.67 14.55 1.68
N SER A 340 -9.85 15.86 1.68
CA SER A 340 -10.92 16.57 2.40
C SER A 340 -11.43 17.77 1.59
N ILE A 341 -12.55 18.33 2.04
CA ILE A 341 -13.11 19.56 1.45
C ILE A 341 -12.43 20.76 2.11
N VAL A 342 -11.86 21.64 1.29
CA VAL A 342 -11.29 22.94 1.67
C VAL A 342 -11.97 24.01 0.82
N ASP A 343 -12.67 24.94 1.46
CA ASP A 343 -13.41 26.02 0.77
C ASP A 343 -14.35 25.54 -0.35
N GLY A 344 -15.02 24.41 -0.12
CA GLY A 344 -15.95 23.80 -1.07
C GLY A 344 -15.29 22.95 -2.17
N GLU A 345 -13.96 22.83 -2.21
CA GLU A 345 -13.21 22.05 -3.19
C GLU A 345 -12.55 20.82 -2.55
N PRO A 346 -12.56 19.64 -3.21
CA PRO A 346 -11.84 18.46 -2.73
C PRO A 346 -10.33 18.62 -3.00
N LYS A 347 -9.51 18.57 -1.94
CA LYS A 347 -8.05 18.68 -2.01
C LYS A 347 -7.38 17.55 -1.25
N ILE A 348 -6.29 17.00 -1.81
CA ILE A 348 -5.39 16.09 -1.08
C ILE A 348 -4.37 16.96 -0.39
N LEU A 349 -4.32 16.88 0.93
CA LEU A 349 -3.49 17.71 1.78
C LEU A 349 -2.37 16.89 2.42
N SER A 350 -1.23 17.51 2.64
CA SER A 350 -0.19 17.04 3.55
C SER A 350 -0.65 17.19 5.01
N LEU A 351 0.03 16.55 5.94
CA LEU A 351 -0.26 16.70 7.37
C LEU A 351 -0.15 18.17 7.82
N LYS A 352 0.93 18.88 7.39
CA LYS A 352 1.15 20.29 7.72
C LYS A 352 -0.01 21.16 7.25
N GLU A 353 -0.44 20.99 6.01
CA GLU A 353 -1.57 21.77 5.44
C GLU A 353 -2.88 21.51 6.20
N MET A 354 -3.17 20.26 6.60
CA MET A 354 -4.36 19.96 7.40
C MET A 354 -4.34 20.64 8.77
N LEU A 355 -3.18 20.64 9.44
CA LEU A 355 -3.00 21.30 10.72
C LEU A 355 -3.11 22.83 10.57
N GLN A 356 -2.56 23.41 9.51
CA GLN A 356 -2.67 24.85 9.20
C GLN A 356 -4.12 25.26 8.97
N CYS A 357 -4.87 24.56 8.12
CA CYS A 357 -6.29 24.80 7.90
C CYS A 357 -7.10 24.75 9.21
N TYR A 358 -6.77 23.81 10.11
CA TYR A 358 -7.40 23.75 11.42
C TYR A 358 -7.06 24.95 12.31
N ILE A 359 -5.79 25.37 12.36
CA ILE A 359 -5.33 26.53 13.16
C ILE A 359 -6.00 27.81 12.67
N GLU A 360 -6.02 28.05 11.36
CA GLU A 360 -6.68 29.21 10.73
C GLU A 360 -8.17 29.24 11.06
N PHE A 361 -8.84 28.09 10.97
CA PHE A 361 -10.25 27.98 11.34
C PHE A 361 -10.49 28.27 12.81
N GLN A 362 -9.64 27.77 13.72
CA GLN A 362 -9.78 28.07 15.16
C GLN A 362 -9.56 29.56 15.47
N ALA A 363 -8.59 30.19 14.82
CA ALA A 363 -8.40 31.65 14.95
C ALA A 363 -9.65 32.42 14.51
N GLU A 364 -10.31 31.99 13.42
CA GLU A 364 -11.58 32.58 12.99
C GLU A 364 -12.70 32.35 14.00
N VAL A 365 -12.82 31.14 14.57
CA VAL A 365 -13.80 30.83 15.63
C VAL A 365 -13.59 31.75 16.84
N ILE A 366 -12.34 31.92 17.32
CA ILE A 366 -12.01 32.82 18.40
C ILE A 366 -12.38 34.26 18.06
N ARG A 367 -12.02 34.75 16.89
CA ARG A 367 -12.35 36.11 16.43
C ARG A 367 -13.86 36.33 16.41
N ARG A 368 -14.64 35.45 15.81
CA ARG A 368 -16.12 35.56 15.71
C ARG A 368 -16.79 35.45 17.07
N ARG A 369 -16.32 34.57 17.94
CA ARG A 369 -16.80 34.46 19.32
C ARG A 369 -16.55 35.76 20.11
N THR A 370 -15.33 36.29 20.00
CA THR A 370 -14.94 37.51 20.68
C THR A 370 -15.74 38.74 20.21
N ASP A 371 -15.99 38.84 18.89
CA ASP A 371 -16.85 39.90 18.34
C ASP A 371 -18.29 39.81 18.86
N PHE A 372 -18.84 38.59 18.93
CA PHE A 372 -20.17 38.36 19.51
C PHE A 372 -20.21 38.75 20.98
N ASP A 373 -19.24 38.33 21.80
CA ASP A 373 -19.14 38.62 23.20
C ASP A 373 -18.87 40.12 23.43
N LEU A 374 -18.05 40.78 22.63
CA LEU A 374 -17.83 42.21 22.60
C LEU A 374 -19.12 43.00 22.35
N LYS A 375 -19.87 42.61 21.32
CA LYS A 375 -21.16 43.23 21.00
C LYS A 375 -22.12 43.13 22.20
N LYS A 376 -22.25 41.92 22.75
CA LYS A 376 -23.09 41.66 23.91
C LYS A 376 -22.66 42.47 25.16
N ALA A 377 -21.34 42.57 25.40
CA ALA A 377 -20.80 43.37 26.50
C ALA A 377 -21.05 44.87 26.30
N ARG A 378 -20.87 45.39 25.08
CA ARG A 378 -21.19 46.76 24.74
C ARG A 378 -22.68 47.08 24.89
N ASP A 379 -23.57 46.24 24.38
CA ASP A 379 -25.02 46.39 24.49
C ASP A 379 -25.45 46.41 25.99
N ARG A 380 -24.82 45.59 26.82
CA ARG A 380 -25.09 45.55 28.25
C ARG A 380 -24.53 46.76 28.98
N ALA A 381 -23.28 47.16 28.69
CA ALA A 381 -22.64 48.32 29.27
C ALA A 381 -23.45 49.60 28.92
N HIS A 382 -23.88 49.75 27.68
CA HIS A 382 -24.69 50.85 27.20
C HIS A 382 -26.01 51.01 28.01
N ILE A 383 -26.72 49.90 28.26
CA ILE A 383 -27.92 49.88 29.09
C ILE A 383 -27.59 50.28 30.53
N LEU A 384 -26.52 49.77 31.12
CA LEU A 384 -26.14 50.08 32.51
C LEU A 384 -25.68 51.54 32.69
N GLU A 385 -25.00 52.12 31.69
CA GLU A 385 -24.61 53.54 31.70
C GLU A 385 -25.85 54.44 31.73
N GLY A 386 -26.88 54.07 30.94
CA GLY A 386 -28.16 54.77 30.99
C GLY A 386 -28.85 54.63 32.37
N LEU A 387 -28.81 53.46 32.97
CA LEU A 387 -29.34 53.23 34.33
C LEU A 387 -28.56 53.99 35.39
N LYS A 388 -27.23 54.13 35.26
CA LYS A 388 -26.38 54.95 36.17
C LYS A 388 -26.83 56.43 36.11
N ILE A 389 -27.00 57.01 34.92
CA ILE A 389 -27.50 58.37 34.74
C ILE A 389 -28.88 58.53 35.42
N ALA A 390 -29.75 57.53 35.28
CA ALA A 390 -31.09 57.59 35.91
C ALA A 390 -31.01 57.50 37.44
N LEU A 391 -30.07 56.76 38.02
CA LEU A 391 -29.85 56.66 39.47
C LEU A 391 -29.23 57.94 40.03
N ASP A 392 -28.29 58.57 39.35
CA ASP A 392 -27.67 59.85 39.69
C ASP A 392 -28.70 61.02 39.80
N PHE A 393 -29.75 60.95 38.97
CA PHE A 393 -30.80 61.96 38.87
C PHE A 393 -32.21 61.41 39.20
N ILE A 394 -32.30 60.47 40.15
CA ILE A 394 -33.48 59.65 40.38
C ILE A 394 -34.77 60.48 40.69
N ASP A 395 -34.68 61.56 41.44
CA ASP A 395 -35.84 62.42 41.75
C ASP A 395 -36.43 63.08 40.51
N GLU A 396 -35.59 63.47 39.57
CA GLU A 396 -35.96 64.06 38.26
C GLU A 396 -36.58 63.00 37.31
N VAL A 397 -35.99 61.84 37.24
CA VAL A 397 -36.53 60.68 36.49
C VAL A 397 -37.90 60.29 36.96
N ILE A 398 -38.14 60.19 38.31
CA ILE A 398 -39.45 59.90 38.89
C ILE A 398 -40.50 61.03 38.59
N LYS A 399 -40.08 62.28 38.62
CA LYS A 399 -40.99 63.37 38.23
C LYS A 399 -41.43 63.31 36.81
N ILE A 400 -40.50 63.04 35.87
CA ILE A 400 -40.78 62.90 34.45
C ILE A 400 -41.73 61.72 34.20
N ILE A 401 -41.42 60.54 34.78
CA ILE A 401 -42.26 59.34 34.57
C ILE A 401 -43.68 59.56 35.14
N ARG A 402 -43.85 60.16 36.30
CA ARG A 402 -45.14 60.46 36.95
C ARG A 402 -45.98 61.47 36.18
N ASN A 403 -45.32 62.43 35.55
CA ASN A 403 -46.02 63.49 34.79
C ASN A 403 -46.35 63.08 33.35
N SER A 404 -45.87 61.96 32.88
CA SER A 404 -46.13 61.43 31.53
C SER A 404 -47.45 60.71 31.50
N LYS A 405 -48.18 60.80 30.41
CA LYS A 405 -49.49 60.19 30.18
C LYS A 405 -49.41 58.69 29.85
N ASP A 406 -48.34 58.30 29.24
CA ASP A 406 -48.09 56.92 28.81
C ASP A 406 -46.56 56.65 28.78
N THR A 407 -46.23 55.38 28.54
CA THR A 407 -44.82 54.91 28.51
C THR A 407 -44.01 55.56 27.39
N ALA A 408 -44.64 55.86 26.21
CA ALA A 408 -43.99 56.48 25.08
C ALA A 408 -43.59 57.94 25.39
N SER A 409 -44.49 58.70 26.03
CA SER A 409 -44.25 60.06 26.45
C SER A 409 -43.18 60.15 27.58
N ALA A 410 -43.14 59.14 28.49
CA ALA A 410 -42.11 59.05 29.51
C ALA A 410 -40.71 58.79 28.87
N LYS A 411 -40.62 57.93 27.93
CA LYS A 411 -39.37 57.64 27.17
C LYS A 411 -38.90 58.89 26.46
N ALA A 412 -39.78 59.57 25.68
CA ALA A 412 -39.46 60.82 24.98
C ALA A 412 -38.94 61.93 25.89
N GLY A 413 -39.55 62.10 27.07
CA GLY A 413 -39.10 63.05 28.06
C GLY A 413 -37.74 62.72 28.71
N LEU A 414 -37.46 61.44 28.95
CA LEU A 414 -36.16 60.98 29.43
C LEU A 414 -35.05 61.15 28.37
N MET A 415 -35.37 60.83 27.11
CA MET A 415 -34.44 61.00 25.98
C MET A 415 -34.05 62.46 25.75
N GLU A 416 -35.04 63.34 25.77
CA GLU A 416 -34.86 64.79 25.58
C GLU A 416 -34.06 65.41 26.72
N ARG A 417 -34.31 65.01 27.98
CA ARG A 417 -33.70 65.61 29.16
C ARG A 417 -32.27 65.13 29.43
N PHE A 418 -31.99 63.85 29.24
CA PHE A 418 -30.71 63.24 29.62
C PHE A 418 -29.85 62.83 28.44
N GLY A 419 -30.32 63.02 27.21
CA GLY A 419 -29.62 62.62 25.99
C GLY A 419 -29.53 61.09 25.79
N LEU A 420 -30.50 60.36 26.37
CA LEU A 420 -30.58 58.90 26.31
C LEU A 420 -31.16 58.44 24.98
N ASP A 421 -30.83 57.23 24.57
CA ASP A 421 -31.45 56.59 23.43
C ASP A 421 -32.74 55.79 23.84
N ASP A 422 -33.44 55.25 22.82
CA ASP A 422 -34.71 54.50 23.06
C ASP A 422 -34.51 53.27 23.91
N VAL A 423 -33.37 52.52 23.75
CA VAL A 423 -33.06 51.31 24.54
C VAL A 423 -32.77 51.64 25.97
N GLN A 424 -31.98 52.67 26.26
CA GLN A 424 -31.68 53.14 27.63
C GLN A 424 -32.93 53.69 28.32
N ALA A 425 -33.72 54.53 27.62
CA ALA A 425 -34.96 55.05 28.15
C ALA A 425 -36.00 53.94 28.45
N GLN A 426 -36.07 52.93 27.59
CA GLN A 426 -36.92 51.73 27.80
C GLN A 426 -36.49 50.93 29.04
N ALA A 427 -35.17 50.72 29.27
CA ALA A 427 -34.62 50.05 30.43
C ALA A 427 -34.93 50.81 31.72
N ILE A 428 -34.83 52.16 31.72
CA ILE A 428 -35.14 53.02 32.88
C ILE A 428 -36.65 52.94 33.24
N VAL A 429 -37.54 53.00 32.27
CA VAL A 429 -38.97 52.89 32.48
C VAL A 429 -39.37 51.53 33.01
N GLN A 430 -38.66 50.44 32.64
CA GLN A 430 -38.88 49.08 33.13
C GLN A 430 -38.16 48.78 34.45
N MET A 431 -37.41 49.74 35.05
CA MET A 431 -36.66 49.56 36.30
C MET A 431 -37.59 49.26 37.46
N ARG A 432 -37.23 48.25 38.26
CA ARG A 432 -37.99 47.88 39.47
C ARG A 432 -37.58 48.77 40.63
N LEU A 433 -38.56 49.17 41.50
CA LEU A 433 -38.31 50.05 42.68
C LEU A 433 -37.21 49.52 43.62
N GLY A 434 -37.03 48.18 43.69
CA GLY A 434 -35.95 47.60 44.50
C GLY A 434 -34.56 47.91 44.01
N GLN A 435 -34.37 48.24 42.74
CA GLN A 435 -33.10 48.62 42.12
C GLN A 435 -32.65 50.05 42.42
N LEU A 436 -33.48 50.82 43.13
CA LEU A 436 -33.18 52.21 43.56
C LEU A 436 -32.40 52.31 44.89
N THR A 437 -32.00 51.16 45.42
CA THR A 437 -31.25 51.18 46.72
C THR A 437 -29.75 51.42 46.42
N ASN A 438 -29.07 52.10 47.36
CA ASN A 438 -27.63 52.40 47.31
C ASN A 438 -26.78 51.11 47.07
N MET A 439 -27.23 49.99 47.62
CA MET A 439 -26.54 48.69 47.42
C MET A 439 -26.61 48.20 46.02
N GLU A 440 -27.69 48.40 45.25
CA GLU A 440 -27.83 48.03 43.84
C GLU A 440 -27.09 49.02 42.93
N GLN A 441 -27.00 50.32 43.30
CA GLN A 441 -26.20 51.35 42.66
C GLN A 441 -24.72 50.94 42.62
N THR A 442 -24.14 50.52 43.74
CA THR A 442 -22.75 50.01 43.80
C THR A 442 -22.55 48.75 42.91
N LYS A 443 -23.52 47.84 42.92
CA LYS A 443 -23.45 46.66 42.02
C LYS A 443 -23.47 47.03 40.55
N ILE A 444 -24.24 48.02 40.14
CA ILE A 444 -24.28 48.51 38.74
C ILE A 444 -22.94 49.14 38.39
N GLU A 445 -22.35 49.94 39.29
CA GLU A 445 -21.03 50.53 39.06
C GLU A 445 -19.92 49.45 38.93
N ASP A 446 -19.93 48.46 39.78
CA ASP A 446 -19.01 47.32 39.73
C ASP A 446 -19.19 46.51 38.43
N GLU A 447 -20.47 46.26 37.99
CA GLU A 447 -20.77 45.58 36.73
C GLU A 447 -20.29 46.40 35.54
N ILE A 448 -20.47 47.72 35.50
CA ILE A 448 -19.97 48.60 34.46
C ILE A 448 -18.43 48.52 34.37
N ALA A 449 -17.73 48.64 35.50
CA ALA A 449 -16.27 48.56 35.53
C ALA A 449 -15.75 47.19 35.02
N ALA A 450 -16.41 46.12 35.45
CA ALA A 450 -16.08 44.76 34.96
C ALA A 450 -16.35 44.57 33.46
N LEU A 451 -17.44 45.19 32.94
CA LEU A 451 -17.74 45.13 31.48
C LEU A 451 -16.74 45.97 30.67
N HIS A 452 -16.34 47.15 31.13
CA HIS A 452 -15.32 47.96 30.48
C HIS A 452 -13.98 47.20 30.37
N ALA A 453 -13.53 46.58 31.46
CA ALA A 453 -12.31 45.76 31.46
C ALA A 453 -12.40 44.61 30.45
N LYS A 454 -13.57 43.92 30.36
CA LYS A 454 -13.81 42.89 29.37
C LYS A 454 -13.85 43.42 27.92
N ILE A 455 -14.44 44.61 27.73
CA ILE A 455 -14.47 45.27 26.42
C ILE A 455 -13.06 45.60 25.95
N GLU A 456 -12.20 46.09 26.83
CA GLU A 456 -10.78 46.35 26.50
C GLU A 456 -10.05 45.06 26.17
N GLU A 457 -10.22 43.99 26.93
CA GLU A 457 -9.66 42.67 26.67
C GLU A 457 -10.12 42.12 25.29
N TYR A 458 -11.42 42.19 24.97
CA TYR A 458 -11.95 41.74 23.69
C TYR A 458 -11.42 42.55 22.51
N LEU A 459 -11.22 43.86 22.67
CA LEU A 459 -10.61 44.70 21.66
C LEU A 459 -9.15 44.36 21.44
N GLU A 460 -8.39 44.05 22.48
CA GLU A 460 -7.01 43.56 22.39
C GLU A 460 -6.93 42.24 21.60
N ILE A 461 -7.80 41.27 21.93
CA ILE A 461 -7.87 39.99 21.25
C ILE A 461 -8.18 40.17 19.74
N LEU A 462 -9.14 41.03 19.41
CA LEU A 462 -9.53 41.29 18.02
C LEU A 462 -8.42 42.02 17.22
N ALA A 463 -7.60 42.82 17.88
CA ALA A 463 -6.52 43.58 17.27
C ALA A 463 -5.25 42.76 17.00
N SER A 464 -5.08 41.59 17.66
CA SER A 464 -3.83 40.84 17.67
C SER A 464 -4.05 39.37 17.29
N GLU A 465 -3.64 38.99 16.09
CA GLU A 465 -3.64 37.59 15.65
C GLU A 465 -2.77 36.66 16.53
N PRO A 466 -1.56 37.08 16.97
CA PRO A 466 -0.79 36.27 17.91
C PRO A 466 -1.55 35.98 19.23
N ARG A 467 -2.33 36.93 19.75
CA ARG A 467 -3.14 36.71 20.93
C ARG A 467 -4.28 35.72 20.69
N GLN A 468 -4.90 35.76 19.50
CA GLN A 468 -5.90 34.77 19.11
C GLN A 468 -5.30 33.38 19.09
N LEU A 469 -4.13 33.18 18.50
CA LEU A 469 -3.41 31.90 18.44
C LEU A 469 -2.99 31.41 19.86
N GLU A 470 -2.60 32.32 20.74
CA GLU A 470 -2.31 31.96 22.12
C GLU A 470 -3.55 31.42 22.84
N ILE A 471 -4.71 32.01 22.65
CA ILE A 471 -5.99 31.50 23.16
C ILE A 471 -6.32 30.14 22.60
N VAL A 472 -6.13 29.93 21.29
CA VAL A 472 -6.30 28.61 20.66
C VAL A 472 -5.43 27.59 21.36
N LYS A 473 -4.15 27.92 21.59
CA LYS A 473 -3.20 27.03 22.28
C LYS A 473 -3.63 26.73 23.73
N GLU A 474 -4.04 27.72 24.46
CA GLU A 474 -4.53 27.56 25.87
C GLU A 474 -5.75 26.61 25.90
N GLU A 475 -6.72 26.83 25.04
CA GLU A 475 -7.96 26.04 24.99
C GLU A 475 -7.74 24.60 24.55
N ILE A 476 -6.93 24.39 23.52
CA ILE A 476 -6.64 23.03 23.02
C ILE A 476 -5.81 22.23 24.05
N MET A 477 -4.93 22.90 24.81
CA MET A 477 -4.17 22.28 25.89
C MET A 477 -5.08 21.87 27.08
N GLN A 478 -6.16 22.60 27.33
CA GLN A 478 -7.17 22.14 28.30
C GLN A 478 -7.85 20.85 27.85
N ILE A 479 -8.16 20.73 26.56
CA ILE A 479 -8.76 19.52 25.97
C ILE A 479 -7.76 18.35 26.06
N ARG A 480 -6.48 18.60 25.76
CA ARG A 480 -5.41 17.60 25.92
C ARG A 480 -5.37 17.06 27.35
N ASN A 481 -5.32 17.95 28.33
CA ASN A 481 -5.23 17.56 29.73
C ASN A 481 -6.47 16.79 30.23
N LYS A 482 -7.63 17.02 29.62
CA LYS A 482 -8.89 16.41 30.01
C LYS A 482 -9.16 15.05 29.36
N TYR A 483 -8.72 14.85 28.09
CA TYR A 483 -9.13 13.72 27.27
C TYR A 483 -7.99 12.89 26.69
N ALA A 484 -6.72 13.33 26.76
CA ALA A 484 -5.61 12.58 26.23
C ALA A 484 -5.45 11.22 26.95
N ASP A 485 -5.21 10.19 26.17
CA ASP A 485 -4.95 8.83 26.60
C ASP A 485 -3.67 8.29 25.94
N PRO A 486 -3.10 7.18 26.44
CA PRO A 486 -1.93 6.58 25.85
C PRO A 486 -2.20 6.09 24.41
N ARG A 487 -1.14 6.07 23.59
CA ARG A 487 -1.15 5.46 22.26
C ARG A 487 -1.52 3.97 22.37
N ARG A 488 -2.36 3.49 21.46
CA ARG A 488 -2.76 2.08 21.35
C ARG A 488 -1.92 1.32 20.33
N THR A 489 -1.63 1.95 19.19
CA THR A 489 -0.88 1.33 18.10
C THR A 489 0.62 1.49 18.30
N GLU A 490 1.36 0.40 18.31
CA GLU A 490 2.82 0.39 18.39
C GLU A 490 3.42 0.70 17.02
N ILE A 491 4.54 1.45 16.98
CA ILE A 491 5.28 1.75 15.75
C ILE A 491 6.65 1.11 15.85
N CYS A 492 6.85 0.01 15.12
CA CYS A 492 8.15 -0.65 15.04
C CYS A 492 9.01 0.00 13.95
N ALA A 493 10.23 0.40 14.33
CA ALA A 493 11.26 0.71 13.36
C ALA A 493 11.76 -0.61 12.78
N VAL A 494 11.22 -1.01 11.63
CA VAL A 494 11.72 -2.19 10.94
C VAL A 494 13.07 -1.80 10.31
N SER A 495 14.11 -2.41 10.78
CA SER A 495 15.36 -2.55 10.03
C SER A 495 15.09 -3.59 8.92
N GLY A 496 14.69 -3.10 7.75
CA GLY A 496 14.33 -3.94 6.61
C GLY A 496 12.86 -4.42 6.65
N GLU A 497 12.15 -4.27 5.56
CA GLU A 497 10.92 -4.98 5.28
C GLU A 497 11.18 -6.46 5.60
N VAL A 498 10.32 -7.12 6.36
CA VAL A 498 10.31 -8.59 6.36
C VAL A 498 9.85 -8.97 4.97
N ASP A 499 10.81 -9.11 4.09
CA ASP A 499 10.60 -9.54 2.74
C ASP A 499 10.03 -10.97 2.79
N ILE A 500 9.19 -11.30 1.84
CA ILE A 500 8.82 -12.70 1.51
C ILE A 500 10.10 -13.55 1.49
N GLU A 501 11.22 -12.94 1.23
CA GLU A 501 12.57 -13.45 1.21
C GLU A 501 13.00 -14.11 2.54
N ASP A 502 12.65 -13.55 3.71
CA ASP A 502 12.97 -14.12 5.03
C ASP A 502 12.13 -15.39 5.36
N LEU A 503 11.12 -15.67 4.55
CA LEU A 503 10.23 -16.82 4.70
C LEU A 503 10.67 -18.02 3.86
N ILE A 504 11.57 -17.80 2.92
CA ILE A 504 12.05 -18.82 1.99
C ILE A 504 13.41 -19.30 2.47
N PRO A 505 13.61 -20.61 2.65
CA PRO A 505 14.93 -21.11 3.04
C PRO A 505 15.96 -20.73 1.98
N GLN A 506 17.13 -20.30 2.44
CA GLN A 506 18.28 -20.10 1.57
C GLN A 506 18.81 -21.47 1.15
N GLU A 507 18.55 -21.85 -0.08
CA GLU A 507 19.00 -23.12 -0.66
C GLU A 507 19.63 -22.91 -2.03
N GLU A 508 20.57 -23.77 -2.37
CA GLU A 508 21.10 -23.79 -3.73
C GLU A 508 20.12 -24.47 -4.66
N CYS A 509 19.79 -23.77 -5.75
CA CYS A 509 18.86 -24.22 -6.76
C CYS A 509 19.53 -24.26 -8.12
N VAL A 510 19.07 -25.16 -8.98
CA VAL A 510 19.42 -25.18 -10.40
C VAL A 510 18.32 -24.50 -11.19
N LEU A 511 18.64 -23.37 -11.81
CA LEU A 511 17.75 -22.66 -12.71
C LEU A 511 18.00 -23.09 -14.17
N THR A 512 16.95 -23.48 -14.87
CA THR A 512 17.02 -23.93 -16.28
C THR A 512 16.11 -23.08 -17.13
N LEU A 513 16.62 -22.58 -18.28
CA LEU A 513 15.85 -21.90 -19.32
C LEU A 513 15.97 -22.67 -20.61
N THR A 514 14.84 -22.89 -21.30
CA THR A 514 14.80 -23.55 -22.62
C THR A 514 14.80 -22.51 -23.75
N GLN A 515 15.07 -22.98 -24.99
CA GLN A 515 15.05 -22.12 -26.21
C GLN A 515 13.66 -21.54 -26.49
N PHE A 516 12.58 -22.26 -26.11
CA PHE A 516 11.21 -21.76 -26.23
C PHE A 516 10.73 -20.92 -25.04
N GLY A 517 11.65 -20.59 -24.12
CA GLY A 517 11.37 -19.71 -23.03
C GLY A 517 10.63 -20.35 -21.85
N TYR A 518 10.77 -21.66 -21.64
CA TYR A 518 10.31 -22.30 -20.40
C TYR A 518 11.40 -22.23 -19.34
N VAL A 519 11.02 -21.84 -18.14
CA VAL A 519 11.92 -21.72 -17.00
C VAL A 519 11.41 -22.55 -15.84
N LYS A 520 12.33 -23.17 -15.11
CA LYS A 520 12.04 -23.89 -13.84
C LYS A 520 13.21 -23.81 -12.89
N ARG A 521 12.90 -23.92 -11.61
CA ARG A 521 13.85 -24.04 -10.51
C ARG A 521 13.77 -25.45 -9.94
N LEU A 522 14.90 -26.05 -9.60
CA LEU A 522 15.01 -27.33 -8.91
C LEU A 522 15.98 -27.17 -7.74
N SER A 523 15.78 -27.91 -6.62
CA SER A 523 16.80 -28.02 -5.58
C SER A 523 18.07 -28.68 -6.16
N ALA A 524 19.24 -28.19 -5.76
CA ALA A 524 20.52 -28.72 -6.23
C ALA A 524 20.68 -30.23 -5.88
N ASP A 525 20.09 -30.69 -4.78
CA ASP A 525 20.11 -32.09 -4.32
C ASP A 525 19.44 -33.07 -5.30
N THR A 526 18.65 -32.57 -6.25
CA THR A 526 17.93 -33.40 -7.24
C THR A 526 18.86 -33.97 -8.31
N TYR A 527 20.07 -33.40 -8.49
CA TYR A 527 21.05 -33.86 -9.50
C TYR A 527 22.20 -34.64 -8.85
N LYS A 528 21.98 -35.92 -8.51
CA LYS A 528 23.03 -36.82 -8.03
C LYS A 528 24.02 -37.15 -9.17
N ILE A 529 25.32 -37.14 -8.83
CA ILE A 529 26.41 -37.44 -9.77
C ILE A 529 26.33 -38.88 -10.25
N GLN A 530 26.49 -39.14 -11.56
CA GLN A 530 26.59 -40.48 -12.15
C GLN A 530 28.02 -40.79 -12.61
N ARG A 531 28.46 -42.06 -12.38
CA ARG A 531 29.78 -42.56 -12.83
C ARG A 531 29.94 -42.61 -14.34
N ARG A 532 31.19 -42.52 -14.82
CA ARG A 532 31.57 -42.70 -16.26
C ARG A 532 30.90 -43.94 -16.85
N GLY A 533 30.24 -43.77 -18.04
CA GLY A 533 29.60 -44.87 -18.77
C GLY A 533 28.12 -45.10 -18.43
N GLY A 534 27.51 -44.31 -17.50
CA GLY A 534 26.10 -44.35 -17.22
C GLY A 534 25.29 -43.81 -18.42
N ARG A 535 24.09 -44.39 -18.67
CA ARG A 535 23.09 -43.81 -19.57
C ARG A 535 22.62 -42.50 -18.94
N GLY A 536 22.90 -41.35 -19.58
CA GLY A 536 22.47 -40.03 -19.12
C GLY A 536 21.00 -40.02 -18.77
N VAL A 537 20.63 -39.17 -17.81
CA VAL A 537 19.26 -39.04 -17.32
C VAL A 537 18.61 -37.87 -18.02
N SER A 538 17.40 -38.08 -18.57
CA SER A 538 16.60 -37.03 -19.20
C SER A 538 16.27 -35.92 -18.22
N GLY A 539 16.71 -34.70 -18.50
CA GLY A 539 16.49 -33.51 -17.65
C GLY A 539 15.11 -32.84 -17.83
N MET A 540 14.35 -33.21 -18.87
CA MET A 540 13.00 -32.67 -19.15
C MET A 540 12.19 -33.66 -20.00
N SER A 541 10.86 -33.71 -19.81
CA SER A 541 9.96 -34.38 -20.73
C SER A 541 9.80 -33.56 -22.00
N ARG A 542 10.00 -34.17 -23.16
CA ARG A 542 10.05 -33.51 -24.47
C ARG A 542 8.65 -33.10 -25.01
N ARG A 543 8.52 -31.92 -25.57
CA ARG A 543 7.97 -31.73 -26.93
C ARG A 543 9.15 -31.88 -27.88
N GLU A 544 8.95 -32.45 -29.02
CA GLU A 544 10.00 -32.93 -29.91
C GLU A 544 11.08 -31.92 -30.37
N GLU A 545 11.07 -30.64 -29.91
CA GLU A 545 11.97 -29.59 -30.42
C GLU A 545 12.50 -28.57 -29.32
N ASP A 546 12.24 -28.74 -28.01
CA ASP A 546 12.65 -27.75 -27.00
C ASP A 546 13.90 -28.19 -26.22
N ILE A 547 14.95 -27.34 -26.20
CA ILE A 547 16.27 -27.63 -25.66
C ILE A 547 16.62 -26.63 -24.55
N ALA A 548 17.30 -27.08 -23.47
CA ALA A 548 17.84 -26.20 -22.44
C ALA A 548 18.90 -25.26 -23.03
N ALA A 549 18.63 -23.97 -23.04
CA ALA A 549 19.53 -22.95 -23.58
C ALA A 549 20.57 -22.48 -22.55
N GLU A 550 20.16 -22.27 -21.32
CA GLU A 550 21.03 -21.89 -20.19
C GLU A 550 20.63 -22.64 -18.91
N MET A 551 21.63 -23.02 -18.12
CA MET A 551 21.48 -23.67 -16.81
C MET A 551 22.63 -23.26 -15.91
N PHE A 552 22.34 -22.89 -14.64
CA PHE A 552 23.33 -22.58 -13.64
C PHE A 552 22.80 -22.74 -12.21
N VAL A 553 23.72 -22.89 -11.28
CA VAL A 553 23.42 -22.94 -9.84
C VAL A 553 23.31 -21.52 -9.29
N ILE A 554 22.27 -21.30 -8.51
CA ILE A 554 21.91 -20.00 -7.94
C ILE A 554 21.29 -20.19 -6.56
N ASN A 555 21.52 -19.23 -5.63
CA ASN A 555 20.81 -19.22 -4.37
C ASN A 555 19.35 -18.77 -4.56
N SER A 556 18.42 -19.32 -3.80
CA SER A 556 17.01 -18.96 -3.84
C SER A 556 16.77 -17.45 -3.70
N HIS A 557 17.61 -16.73 -2.99
CA HIS A 557 17.52 -15.30 -2.69
C HIS A 557 18.23 -14.39 -3.70
N ASP A 558 19.01 -14.93 -4.63
CA ASP A 558 19.71 -14.14 -5.64
C ASP A 558 18.73 -13.54 -6.65
N TYR A 559 19.11 -12.42 -7.25
CA TYR A 559 18.40 -11.87 -8.39
C TYR A 559 18.79 -12.58 -9.68
N VAL A 560 17.82 -12.73 -10.58
CA VAL A 560 18.03 -13.17 -11.95
C VAL A 560 17.67 -12.02 -12.89
N LEU A 561 18.62 -11.63 -13.72
CA LEU A 561 18.38 -10.68 -14.81
C LEU A 561 18.18 -11.46 -16.11
N PHE A 562 17.00 -11.33 -16.70
CA PHE A 562 16.63 -11.92 -17.98
C PHE A 562 16.82 -10.88 -19.08
N PHE A 563 17.76 -11.13 -19.99
CA PHE A 563 18.03 -10.28 -21.15
C PHE A 563 17.36 -10.86 -22.39
N THR A 564 16.77 -9.97 -23.22
CA THR A 564 16.05 -10.39 -24.41
C THR A 564 16.78 -9.99 -25.69
N ASP A 565 16.44 -10.67 -26.79
CA ASP A 565 16.93 -10.40 -28.15
C ASP A 565 16.66 -8.95 -28.59
N LYS A 566 15.61 -8.31 -28.05
CA LYS A 566 15.26 -6.91 -28.30
C LYS A 566 16.04 -5.90 -27.44
N GLY A 567 17.05 -6.36 -26.70
CA GLY A 567 17.87 -5.49 -25.86
C GLY A 567 17.17 -4.96 -24.61
N ARG A 568 16.19 -5.66 -24.07
CA ARG A 568 15.54 -5.37 -22.80
C ARG A 568 16.04 -6.28 -21.69
N VAL A 569 15.87 -5.84 -20.43
CA VAL A 569 16.20 -6.62 -19.25
C VAL A 569 15.03 -6.61 -18.27
N TYR A 570 14.73 -7.77 -17.71
CA TYR A 570 13.75 -7.98 -16.65
C TYR A 570 14.43 -8.57 -15.43
N ARG A 571 13.95 -8.22 -14.23
CA ARG A 571 14.52 -8.65 -12.96
C ARG A 571 13.50 -9.44 -12.16
N LEU A 572 13.88 -10.63 -11.71
CA LEU A 572 13.14 -11.45 -10.75
C LEU A 572 14.07 -11.94 -9.65
N LYS A 573 13.51 -12.30 -8.50
CA LYS A 573 14.19 -13.12 -7.49
C LYS A 573 14.11 -14.59 -7.91
N CYS A 574 15.12 -15.40 -7.57
CA CYS A 574 15.13 -16.81 -7.96
C CYS A 574 13.92 -17.57 -7.39
N TYR A 575 13.50 -17.25 -6.16
CA TYR A 575 12.32 -17.87 -5.54
C TYR A 575 10.98 -17.51 -6.23
N GLU A 576 10.91 -16.43 -7.01
CA GLU A 576 9.73 -16.08 -7.81
C GLU A 576 9.54 -17.03 -9.01
N VAL A 577 10.60 -17.79 -9.37
CA VAL A 577 10.51 -18.83 -10.38
C VAL A 577 9.92 -20.11 -9.77
N PRO A 578 8.81 -20.66 -10.30
CA PRO A 578 8.16 -21.83 -9.73
C PRO A 578 9.09 -23.04 -9.71
N GLU A 579 9.02 -23.79 -8.62
CA GLU A 579 9.70 -25.06 -8.47
C GLU A 579 9.05 -26.11 -9.38
N GLY A 580 9.87 -26.89 -10.06
CA GLY A 580 9.44 -27.93 -10.96
C GLY A 580 10.03 -29.28 -10.60
N SER A 581 9.32 -30.36 -10.91
CA SER A 581 9.92 -31.68 -10.83
C SER A 581 10.97 -31.86 -11.94
N ARG A 582 11.87 -32.84 -11.79
CA ARG A 582 12.92 -33.15 -12.78
C ARG A 582 12.36 -33.33 -14.20
N GLN A 583 11.20 -33.99 -14.33
CA GLN A 583 10.55 -34.29 -15.60
C GLN A 583 9.58 -33.20 -16.08
N SER A 584 9.28 -32.19 -15.25
CA SER A 584 8.34 -31.12 -15.62
C SER A 584 8.93 -30.22 -16.70
N LYS A 585 8.06 -29.68 -17.53
CA LYS A 585 8.38 -28.73 -18.59
C LYS A 585 8.80 -27.36 -18.08
N GLY A 586 8.41 -27.02 -16.85
CA GLY A 586 8.52 -25.68 -16.29
C GLY A 586 7.40 -24.75 -16.75
N VAL A 587 7.53 -23.46 -16.42
CA VAL A 587 6.55 -22.40 -16.72
C VAL A 587 7.11 -21.52 -17.82
N ASN A 588 6.27 -21.09 -18.76
CA ASN A 588 6.70 -20.15 -19.79
C ASN A 588 7.05 -18.80 -19.14
N ILE A 589 8.20 -18.26 -19.48
CA ILE A 589 8.73 -17.01 -18.92
C ILE A 589 7.78 -15.82 -19.12
N ALA A 590 6.96 -15.84 -20.17
CA ALA A 590 5.93 -14.83 -20.43
C ALA A 590 4.85 -14.75 -19.32
N ASN A 591 4.70 -15.81 -18.52
CA ASN A 591 3.81 -15.81 -17.36
C ASN A 591 4.44 -15.17 -16.11
N LEU A 592 5.78 -15.01 -16.11
CA LEU A 592 6.53 -14.46 -14.98
C LEU A 592 6.95 -13.01 -15.21
N ILE A 593 7.27 -12.65 -16.46
CA ILE A 593 7.70 -11.30 -16.85
C ILE A 593 6.87 -10.79 -18.03
N PRO A 594 6.57 -9.49 -18.11
CA PRO A 594 5.75 -8.92 -19.18
C PRO A 594 6.57 -8.72 -20.49
N ILE A 595 6.91 -9.82 -21.17
CA ILE A 595 7.58 -9.80 -22.48
C ILE A 595 6.57 -9.75 -23.62
N SER A 596 6.96 -9.14 -24.73
CA SER A 596 6.16 -9.12 -25.97
C SER A 596 6.16 -10.50 -26.66
N PRO A 597 5.12 -10.85 -27.44
CA PRO A 597 5.04 -12.17 -28.09
C PRO A 597 6.18 -12.48 -29.08
N ASP A 598 6.82 -11.46 -29.64
CA ASP A 598 7.94 -11.50 -30.58
C ASP A 598 9.30 -11.34 -29.90
N GLU A 599 9.36 -11.34 -28.58
CA GLU A 599 10.56 -11.13 -27.76
C GLU A 599 10.99 -12.46 -27.12
N LYS A 600 12.29 -12.78 -27.18
CA LYS A 600 12.86 -14.01 -26.64
C LYS A 600 13.96 -13.70 -25.63
N VAL A 601 14.00 -14.46 -24.53
CA VAL A 601 15.11 -14.38 -23.58
C VAL A 601 16.34 -15.07 -24.16
N THR A 602 17.46 -14.34 -24.25
CA THR A 602 18.72 -14.82 -24.82
C THR A 602 19.80 -15.09 -23.79
N SER A 603 19.71 -14.46 -22.61
CA SER A 603 20.71 -14.68 -21.55
C SER A 603 20.12 -14.44 -20.18
N MET A 604 20.56 -15.25 -19.21
CA MET A 604 20.25 -15.09 -17.79
C MET A 604 21.53 -14.77 -17.00
N ILE A 605 21.45 -13.82 -16.09
CA ILE A 605 22.59 -13.44 -15.23
C ILE A 605 22.17 -13.54 -13.76
N ARG A 606 22.92 -14.33 -13.01
CA ARG A 606 22.84 -14.37 -11.54
C ARG A 606 23.45 -13.11 -10.96
N VAL A 607 22.74 -12.44 -10.04
CA VAL A 607 23.19 -11.27 -9.31
C VAL A 607 22.88 -11.48 -7.82
N PRO A 608 23.89 -11.87 -7.02
CA PRO A 608 23.72 -11.96 -5.58
C PRO A 608 23.39 -10.60 -4.96
N GLU A 609 24.19 -9.60 -5.27
CA GLU A 609 24.03 -8.22 -4.84
C GLU A 609 24.41 -7.25 -5.95
N PHE A 610 23.84 -6.03 -5.92
CA PHE A 610 24.16 -4.96 -6.88
C PHE A 610 25.38 -4.17 -6.41
N ASP A 611 26.55 -4.81 -6.39
CA ASP A 611 27.80 -4.23 -5.94
C ASP A 611 28.30 -3.10 -6.85
N GLU A 612 28.93 -2.10 -6.26
CA GLU A 612 29.70 -1.11 -6.98
C GLU A 612 30.97 -1.73 -7.57
N GLY A 613 31.36 -1.32 -8.77
CA GLY A 613 32.55 -1.85 -9.45
C GLY A 613 32.31 -3.11 -10.27
N LYS A 614 31.10 -3.69 -10.28
CA LYS A 614 30.73 -4.76 -11.20
C LYS A 614 30.06 -4.21 -12.45
N TYR A 615 30.33 -4.82 -13.58
CA TYR A 615 29.85 -4.41 -14.89
C TYR A 615 29.16 -5.56 -15.62
N LEU A 616 28.28 -5.20 -16.54
CA LEU A 616 27.70 -6.12 -17.53
C LEU A 616 28.27 -5.77 -18.90
N VAL A 617 28.84 -6.78 -19.55
CA VAL A 617 29.30 -6.70 -20.93
C VAL A 617 28.32 -7.43 -21.83
N MET A 618 27.80 -6.74 -22.82
CA MET A 618 26.73 -7.20 -23.73
C MET A 618 27.27 -7.22 -25.16
N VAL A 619 26.98 -8.30 -25.91
CA VAL A 619 27.42 -8.43 -27.30
C VAL A 619 26.23 -8.84 -28.17
N THR A 620 26.11 -8.17 -29.36
CA THR A 620 25.09 -8.47 -30.35
C THR A 620 25.60 -9.43 -31.40
N ARG A 621 24.70 -10.05 -32.17
CA ARG A 621 25.05 -10.95 -33.27
C ARG A 621 25.85 -10.25 -34.39
N GLN A 622 25.64 -8.93 -34.60
CA GLN A 622 26.39 -8.15 -35.58
C GLN A 622 27.69 -7.56 -35.03
N GLY A 623 28.13 -7.99 -33.83
CA GLY A 623 29.42 -7.63 -33.26
C GLY A 623 29.50 -6.23 -32.66
N ILE A 624 28.41 -5.72 -32.16
CA ILE A 624 28.38 -4.53 -31.31
C ILE A 624 28.54 -4.96 -29.84
N ILE A 625 29.35 -4.21 -29.08
CA ILE A 625 29.61 -4.46 -27.65
C ILE A 625 29.32 -3.22 -26.80
N LYS A 626 28.79 -3.47 -25.61
CA LYS A 626 28.52 -2.44 -24.63
C LYS A 626 28.96 -2.89 -23.23
N ARG A 627 29.49 -1.96 -22.45
CA ARG A 627 29.77 -2.15 -21.01
C ARG A 627 28.93 -1.16 -20.21
N ILE A 628 28.28 -1.63 -19.14
CA ILE A 628 27.43 -0.83 -18.26
C ILE A 628 27.64 -1.27 -16.83
N GLU A 629 27.56 -0.36 -15.87
CA GLU A 629 27.60 -0.67 -14.45
C GLU A 629 26.38 -1.49 -14.01
N LEU A 630 26.61 -2.54 -13.21
CA LEU A 630 25.54 -3.41 -12.71
C LEU A 630 24.47 -2.63 -11.92
N ASN A 631 24.91 -1.66 -11.13
CA ASN A 631 24.00 -0.85 -10.30
C ASN A 631 22.99 -0.02 -11.13
N ALA A 632 23.21 0.21 -12.41
CA ALA A 632 22.26 0.86 -13.31
C ALA A 632 20.93 0.08 -13.45
N TYR A 633 20.90 -1.19 -13.06
CA TYR A 633 19.71 -2.07 -13.07
C TYR A 633 19.08 -2.30 -11.70
N ASN A 634 19.62 -1.70 -10.64
CA ASN A 634 19.03 -1.72 -9.31
C ASN A 634 17.85 -0.75 -9.27
N THR A 635 16.65 -1.23 -9.56
CA THR A 635 15.42 -0.42 -9.63
C THR A 635 14.21 -1.24 -9.20
N SER A 636 13.24 -0.58 -8.59
CA SER A 636 11.97 -1.19 -8.17
C SER A 636 10.96 -1.41 -9.30
N ARG A 637 11.26 -0.99 -10.54
CA ARG A 637 10.35 -1.14 -11.67
C ARG A 637 10.30 -2.59 -12.14
N LYS A 638 9.12 -3.20 -12.14
CA LYS A 638 8.88 -4.57 -12.64
C LYS A 638 8.75 -4.66 -14.18
N GLY A 639 8.54 -3.55 -14.89
CA GLY A 639 8.52 -3.51 -16.36
C GLY A 639 9.92 -3.53 -16.94
N GLY A 640 10.09 -4.17 -18.10
CA GLY A 640 11.38 -4.32 -18.77
C GLY A 640 12.09 -2.98 -19.03
N LEU A 641 13.37 -2.92 -18.67
CA LEU A 641 14.23 -1.76 -18.91
C LEU A 641 14.98 -1.93 -20.23
N ILE A 642 15.28 -0.83 -20.91
CA ILE A 642 16.20 -0.86 -22.06
C ILE A 642 17.61 -1.16 -21.53
N ALA A 643 18.19 -2.26 -21.95
CA ALA A 643 19.57 -2.65 -21.65
C ALA A 643 20.53 -2.16 -22.72
N LEU A 644 20.13 -2.27 -23.98
CA LEU A 644 20.88 -1.87 -25.16
C LEU A 644 19.92 -1.39 -26.24
N GLU A 645 20.17 -0.25 -26.88
CA GLU A 645 19.47 0.15 -28.11
C GLU A 645 20.12 -0.55 -29.29
N LEU A 646 19.35 -1.37 -30.01
CA LEU A 646 19.81 -2.19 -31.14
C LEU A 646 19.78 -1.42 -32.46
N ASN A 647 20.65 -1.80 -33.40
CA ASN A 647 20.51 -1.40 -34.77
C ASN A 647 19.41 -2.24 -35.44
N GLU A 648 18.91 -1.77 -36.58
CA GLU A 648 17.90 -2.49 -37.35
C GLU A 648 18.43 -3.86 -37.80
N GLY A 649 17.68 -4.92 -37.50
CA GLY A 649 18.05 -6.30 -37.86
C GLY A 649 19.17 -6.92 -36.99
N ASP A 650 19.55 -6.31 -35.85
CA ASP A 650 20.50 -6.87 -34.91
C ASP A 650 19.78 -7.43 -33.67
N GLU A 651 20.42 -8.34 -32.96
CA GLU A 651 19.90 -9.03 -31.77
C GLU A 651 20.94 -9.03 -30.65
N LEU A 652 20.52 -8.78 -29.41
CA LEU A 652 21.35 -8.99 -28.22
C LEU A 652 21.44 -10.52 -27.96
N ALA A 653 22.65 -11.07 -27.99
CA ALA A 653 22.83 -12.53 -27.90
C ALA A 653 23.59 -12.97 -26.63
N TRP A 654 24.55 -12.22 -26.15
CA TRP A 654 25.37 -12.61 -25.00
C TRP A 654 25.51 -11.47 -24.02
N VAL A 655 25.33 -11.80 -22.73
CA VAL A 655 25.59 -10.90 -21.61
C VAL A 655 26.44 -11.64 -20.60
N ARG A 656 27.50 -10.99 -20.06
CA ARG A 656 28.33 -11.55 -19.00
C ARG A 656 28.65 -10.48 -17.95
N MET A 657 28.73 -10.89 -16.71
CA MET A 657 29.14 -10.04 -15.59
C MET A 657 30.66 -10.04 -15.49
N THR A 658 31.24 -8.85 -15.25
CA THR A 658 32.69 -8.62 -15.15
C THR A 658 33.04 -7.71 -13.96
N ASP A 659 34.34 -7.66 -13.61
CA ASP A 659 34.88 -6.85 -12.51
C ASP A 659 35.46 -5.50 -12.96
N GLY A 660 35.31 -5.14 -14.23
CA GLY A 660 35.84 -3.90 -14.79
C GLY A 660 37.28 -3.99 -15.35
N ASN A 661 38.03 -5.07 -15.08
CA ASN A 661 39.41 -5.29 -15.53
C ASN A 661 39.60 -6.59 -16.31
N SER A 662 38.53 -7.28 -16.60
CA SER A 662 38.59 -8.57 -17.27
C SER A 662 38.93 -8.45 -18.77
N GLN A 663 39.38 -9.57 -19.37
CA GLN A 663 39.58 -9.69 -20.82
C GLN A 663 38.41 -10.46 -21.42
N VAL A 664 37.99 -10.01 -22.58
CA VAL A 664 36.86 -10.60 -23.33
C VAL A 664 37.36 -11.24 -24.61
N ILE A 665 36.90 -12.47 -24.91
CA ILE A 665 37.10 -13.15 -26.17
C ILE A 665 35.78 -13.32 -26.89
N ILE A 666 35.74 -12.97 -28.19
CA ILE A 666 34.55 -13.07 -29.04
C ILE A 666 34.95 -13.90 -30.28
N ALA A 667 34.12 -14.83 -30.67
CA ALA A 667 34.32 -15.63 -31.89
C ALA A 667 33.16 -15.54 -32.83
N THR A 668 33.46 -15.76 -34.12
CA THR A 668 32.49 -15.72 -35.20
C THR A 668 32.25 -17.11 -35.81
N LYS A 669 31.12 -17.28 -36.51
CA LYS A 669 30.70 -18.49 -37.20
C LYS A 669 31.74 -18.92 -38.21
N LYS A 670 32.35 -17.98 -38.94
CA LYS A 670 33.40 -18.26 -39.97
C LYS A 670 34.79 -18.41 -39.37
N GLY A 671 34.89 -18.72 -38.10
CA GLY A 671 36.12 -19.15 -37.43
C GLY A 671 37.13 -18.06 -37.12
N MET A 672 36.73 -16.81 -37.02
CA MET A 672 37.57 -15.70 -36.51
C MET A 672 37.34 -15.50 -35.02
N ALA A 673 38.36 -15.01 -34.25
CA ALA A 673 38.22 -14.63 -32.88
C ALA A 673 39.05 -13.41 -32.56
N ILE A 674 38.60 -12.57 -31.59
CA ILE A 674 39.31 -11.40 -31.09
C ILE A 674 39.29 -11.42 -29.55
N ARG A 675 40.48 -11.10 -28.95
CA ARG A 675 40.62 -10.92 -27.48
C ARG A 675 41.10 -9.50 -27.24
N PHE A 676 40.45 -8.82 -26.30
CA PHE A 676 40.77 -7.44 -25.89
C PHE A 676 40.39 -7.18 -24.43
N ASN A 677 40.93 -6.09 -23.83
CA ASN A 677 40.57 -5.70 -22.49
C ASN A 677 39.22 -5.02 -22.46
N GLU A 678 38.38 -5.33 -21.47
CA GLU A 678 37.07 -4.65 -21.31
C GLU A 678 37.21 -3.15 -21.02
N THR A 679 38.40 -2.70 -20.53
CA THR A 679 38.73 -1.28 -20.34
C THR A 679 38.76 -0.49 -21.66
N ASP A 680 38.94 -1.16 -22.80
CA ASP A 680 38.86 -0.53 -24.12
C ASP A 680 37.42 -0.09 -24.45
N ILE A 681 36.41 -0.52 -23.65
CA ILE A 681 35.01 -0.15 -23.75
C ILE A 681 34.68 0.77 -22.57
N ARG A 682 34.43 2.05 -22.85
CA ARG A 682 33.96 2.97 -21.81
C ARG A 682 32.61 2.49 -21.25
N ALA A 683 32.36 2.69 -19.95
CA ALA A 683 31.04 2.48 -19.35
C ALA A 683 30.01 3.42 -20.01
N MET A 684 28.82 2.91 -20.33
CA MET A 684 27.79 3.64 -21.08
C MET A 684 26.44 3.52 -20.35
N GLY A 685 25.58 4.51 -20.54
CA GLY A 685 24.21 4.48 -20.00
C GLY A 685 23.31 3.46 -20.72
N ARG A 686 22.15 3.13 -20.12
CA ARG A 686 21.23 2.08 -20.60
C ARG A 686 20.77 2.25 -22.06
N GLN A 687 20.52 3.47 -22.52
CA GLN A 687 20.03 3.77 -23.87
C GLN A 687 21.12 3.85 -24.95
N ALA A 688 22.37 3.57 -24.63
CA ALA A 688 23.45 3.62 -25.62
C ALA A 688 23.44 2.36 -26.49
N ARG A 689 23.77 2.52 -27.79
CA ARG A 689 23.87 1.44 -28.79
C ARG A 689 25.12 0.59 -28.66
N GLY A 690 26.12 1.04 -27.93
CA GLY A 690 27.40 0.36 -27.84
C GLY A 690 28.40 0.80 -28.90
N VAL A 691 29.49 0.02 -29.03
CA VAL A 691 30.60 0.26 -29.96
C VAL A 691 30.98 -1.01 -30.69
N LYS A 692 31.65 -0.92 -31.81
CA LYS A 692 32.10 -2.05 -32.60
C LYS A 692 33.11 -2.88 -31.82
N ALA A 693 32.80 -4.18 -31.63
CA ALA A 693 33.69 -5.15 -30.98
C ALA A 693 34.65 -5.78 -31.98
N MET A 694 34.12 -6.19 -33.14
CA MET A 694 34.85 -6.88 -34.17
C MET A 694 34.36 -6.48 -35.58
N ALA A 695 35.24 -6.44 -36.55
CA ALA A 695 34.88 -6.26 -37.97
C ALA A 695 34.52 -7.61 -38.57
N LEU A 696 33.22 -7.84 -38.77
CA LEU A 696 32.71 -9.06 -39.41
C LEU A 696 32.86 -9.02 -40.94
N LYS A 697 33.07 -10.18 -41.55
CA LYS A 697 32.94 -10.37 -42.99
C LYS A 697 31.47 -10.43 -43.38
N GLU A 698 31.21 -10.24 -44.67
CA GLU A 698 29.86 -10.39 -45.25
C GLU A 698 29.32 -11.81 -45.00
N GLY A 699 28.12 -11.93 -44.46
CA GLY A 699 27.50 -13.20 -44.09
C GLY A 699 28.09 -13.91 -42.86
N ASP A 700 28.95 -13.25 -42.07
CA ASP A 700 29.49 -13.76 -40.81
C ASP A 700 28.72 -13.16 -39.60
N CYS A 701 28.62 -13.91 -38.53
CA CYS A 701 27.99 -13.47 -37.29
C CYS A 701 28.79 -13.93 -36.06
N VAL A 702 28.62 -13.25 -34.94
CA VAL A 702 29.16 -13.71 -33.67
C VAL A 702 28.42 -14.97 -33.23
N VAL A 703 29.15 -16.00 -32.73
CA VAL A 703 28.62 -17.24 -32.17
C VAL A 703 28.92 -17.46 -30.72
N GLY A 704 29.74 -16.61 -30.12
CA GLY A 704 29.99 -16.68 -28.67
C GLY A 704 30.87 -15.55 -28.16
N MET A 705 30.61 -15.22 -26.89
CA MET A 705 31.41 -14.29 -26.07
C MET A 705 31.70 -14.93 -24.73
N SER A 706 32.96 -14.86 -24.28
CA SER A 706 33.34 -15.33 -22.95
C SER A 706 34.32 -14.39 -22.29
N VAL A 707 34.34 -14.39 -20.96
CA VAL A 707 35.35 -13.66 -20.15
C VAL A 707 36.52 -14.60 -19.92
N VAL A 708 37.73 -14.13 -20.15
CA VAL A 708 38.95 -14.89 -19.91
C VAL A 708 39.20 -14.92 -18.39
N ARG A 709 39.44 -16.12 -17.86
CA ARG A 709 39.71 -16.36 -16.44
C ARG A 709 41.14 -16.91 -16.26
N GLU A 710 41.72 -16.70 -15.10
CA GLU A 710 43.02 -17.25 -14.74
C GLU A 710 42.90 -18.80 -14.72
N GLY A 711 43.84 -19.50 -15.36
CA GLY A 711 43.81 -20.96 -15.52
C GLY A 711 42.77 -21.48 -16.55
N GLY A 712 41.92 -20.63 -17.07
CA GLY A 712 40.85 -21.03 -18.02
C GLY A 712 41.40 -21.29 -19.41
N LEU A 713 40.83 -22.29 -20.09
CA LEU A 713 41.12 -22.66 -21.48
C LEU A 713 39.96 -22.30 -22.42
N VAL A 714 40.26 -21.95 -23.64
CA VAL A 714 39.25 -21.58 -24.65
C VAL A 714 38.76 -22.86 -25.35
N LEU A 715 37.55 -23.30 -25.04
CA LEU A 715 36.86 -24.37 -25.76
C LEU A 715 36.25 -23.80 -27.03
N THR A 716 36.55 -24.39 -28.16
CA THR A 716 35.89 -24.14 -29.48
C THR A 716 35.28 -25.42 -29.95
N VAL A 717 33.99 -25.41 -30.31
CA VAL A 717 33.26 -26.57 -30.85
C VAL A 717 32.66 -26.21 -32.20
N SER A 718 32.81 -27.11 -33.21
CA SER A 718 32.23 -26.96 -34.55
C SER A 718 30.83 -27.57 -34.61
N GLU A 719 30.04 -27.13 -35.58
CA GLU A 719 28.72 -27.71 -35.89
C GLU A 719 28.79 -29.22 -36.19
N THR A 720 29.92 -29.70 -36.66
CA THR A 720 30.20 -31.11 -36.99
C THR A 720 30.67 -31.97 -35.82
N GLY A 721 30.62 -31.41 -34.58
CA GLY A 721 30.94 -32.15 -33.35
C GLY A 721 32.43 -32.33 -33.04
N TYR A 722 33.32 -31.57 -33.66
CA TYR A 722 34.72 -31.50 -33.25
C TYR A 722 34.95 -30.38 -32.27
N GLY A 723 35.74 -30.64 -31.24
CA GLY A 723 36.05 -29.65 -30.21
C GLY A 723 37.52 -29.71 -29.80
N ARG A 724 38.03 -28.58 -29.26
CA ARG A 724 39.39 -28.49 -28.72
C ARG A 724 39.44 -27.43 -27.65
N LEU A 725 40.40 -27.62 -26.77
CA LEU A 725 40.85 -26.61 -25.83
C LEU A 725 42.10 -25.88 -26.39
N SER A 726 42.22 -24.56 -26.14
CA SER A 726 43.42 -23.77 -26.48
C SER A 726 43.73 -22.80 -25.38
N SER A 727 45.02 -22.49 -25.18
CA SER A 727 45.45 -21.45 -24.22
C SER A 727 44.89 -20.10 -24.68
N PRO A 728 44.35 -19.30 -23.77
CA PRO A 728 44.01 -17.89 -24.05
C PRO A 728 45.20 -17.12 -24.61
N ASP A 729 46.45 -17.48 -24.30
CA ASP A 729 47.65 -16.80 -24.73
C ASP A 729 47.95 -17.03 -26.23
N ASP A 730 47.38 -18.04 -26.81
CA ASP A 730 47.37 -18.22 -28.29
C ASP A 730 46.63 -17.10 -29.02
N TYR A 731 45.79 -16.34 -28.29
CA TYR A 731 45.03 -15.22 -28.82
C TYR A 731 45.63 -13.91 -28.24
N ARG A 732 46.56 -13.30 -29.02
CA ARG A 732 47.16 -12.03 -28.61
C ARG A 732 46.09 -10.98 -28.30
N VAL A 733 46.26 -10.21 -27.22
CA VAL A 733 45.38 -9.07 -26.92
C VAL A 733 45.50 -8.03 -28.02
N GLN A 734 44.38 -7.58 -28.54
CA GLN A 734 44.22 -6.59 -29.60
C GLN A 734 43.31 -5.44 -29.10
N SER A 735 43.33 -4.31 -29.80
CA SER A 735 42.27 -3.31 -29.61
C SER A 735 40.96 -3.79 -30.26
N ARG A 736 39.82 -3.42 -29.67
CA ARG A 736 38.50 -3.74 -30.22
C ARG A 736 38.31 -3.20 -31.63
N GLY A 737 37.37 -3.78 -32.41
CA GLY A 737 36.97 -3.35 -33.75
C GLY A 737 37.86 -3.89 -34.85
N GLY A 738 38.89 -4.70 -34.53
CA GLY A 738 39.75 -5.37 -35.51
C GLY A 738 39.10 -6.57 -36.19
N LYS A 739 39.79 -7.15 -37.20
CA LYS A 739 39.31 -8.36 -37.91
C LYS A 739 39.51 -9.66 -37.11
N GLY A 740 40.26 -9.61 -36.00
CA GLY A 740 40.59 -10.77 -35.17
C GLY A 740 41.67 -11.67 -35.76
N LEU A 741 41.80 -12.87 -35.19
CA LEU A 741 42.73 -13.92 -35.60
C LEU A 741 41.91 -15.13 -36.02
N THR A 742 42.49 -15.99 -36.93
CA THR A 742 41.88 -17.25 -37.28
C THR A 742 41.85 -18.17 -36.04
N ASN A 743 40.63 -18.48 -35.61
CA ASN A 743 40.38 -19.40 -34.49
C ASN A 743 40.21 -20.84 -35.02
N TYR A 744 39.43 -21.02 -36.09
CA TYR A 744 39.10 -22.35 -36.63
C TYR A 744 39.06 -22.33 -38.14
N HIS A 745 39.49 -23.45 -38.81
CA HIS A 745 39.40 -23.58 -40.26
C HIS A 745 38.04 -24.16 -40.69
N THR A 746 37.05 -23.31 -40.87
CA THR A 746 35.68 -23.70 -41.15
C THR A 746 35.54 -24.38 -42.52
N GLU A 747 36.32 -23.99 -43.50
CA GLU A 747 36.29 -24.64 -44.83
C GLU A 747 36.64 -26.13 -44.77
N LYS A 748 37.39 -26.56 -43.75
CA LYS A 748 37.86 -27.94 -43.60
C LYS A 748 37.07 -28.76 -42.61
N TYR A 749 36.49 -28.10 -41.57
CA TYR A 749 36.00 -28.78 -40.37
C TYR A 749 34.60 -28.35 -39.96
N GLY A 750 33.87 -27.61 -40.82
CA GLY A 750 32.54 -27.05 -40.53
C GLY A 750 32.59 -25.73 -39.76
N ASP A 751 31.49 -24.99 -39.80
CA ASP A 751 31.32 -23.71 -39.13
C ASP A 751 31.45 -23.87 -37.59
N VAL A 752 31.84 -22.80 -36.87
CA VAL A 752 31.93 -22.82 -35.42
C VAL A 752 30.53 -22.70 -34.82
N ALA A 753 30.16 -23.66 -33.99
CA ALA A 753 28.90 -23.67 -33.26
C ALA A 753 28.95 -22.76 -32.00
N ALA A 754 30.02 -22.90 -31.19
CA ALA A 754 30.16 -22.16 -29.97
C ALA A 754 31.59 -22.00 -29.49
N ILE A 755 31.83 -20.98 -28.66
CA ILE A 755 33.09 -20.77 -27.93
C ILE A 755 32.76 -20.50 -26.42
N LYS A 756 33.59 -21.08 -25.53
CA LYS A 756 33.47 -20.82 -24.08
C LYS A 756 34.81 -20.94 -23.37
N VAL A 757 35.06 -20.16 -22.35
CA VAL A 757 36.22 -20.34 -21.44
C VAL A 757 35.81 -21.29 -20.34
N VAL A 758 36.61 -22.35 -20.12
CA VAL A 758 36.34 -23.45 -19.20
C VAL A 758 37.61 -23.80 -18.43
N ASN A 759 37.49 -24.33 -17.22
CA ASN A 759 38.61 -24.91 -16.48
C ASN A 759 38.65 -26.42 -16.74
N LEU A 760 39.79 -27.07 -16.44
CA LEU A 760 39.95 -28.53 -16.64
C LEU A 760 39.04 -29.36 -15.73
N ASP A 761 38.71 -28.84 -14.57
CA ASP A 761 37.80 -29.41 -13.60
C ASP A 761 36.31 -29.17 -13.89
N ASP A 762 35.96 -28.41 -14.92
CA ASP A 762 34.59 -28.24 -15.35
C ASP A 762 34.05 -29.43 -16.18
N ASP A 763 32.73 -29.61 -16.12
CA ASP A 763 31.99 -30.46 -17.03
C ASP A 763 31.38 -29.67 -18.18
N ILE A 764 31.38 -30.22 -19.36
CA ILE A 764 30.84 -29.60 -20.57
C ILE A 764 29.60 -30.37 -21.02
N ILE A 765 28.50 -29.65 -21.17
CA ILE A 765 27.30 -30.18 -21.80
C ILE A 765 27.27 -29.67 -23.24
N ILE A 766 27.13 -30.58 -24.20
CA ILE A 766 27.05 -30.30 -25.65
C ILE A 766 25.65 -30.73 -26.09
N ILE A 767 25.01 -29.88 -26.87
CA ILE A 767 23.62 -30.07 -27.29
C ILE A 767 23.56 -29.96 -28.82
N SER A 768 22.94 -30.95 -29.46
CA SER A 768 22.68 -30.97 -30.93
C SER A 768 21.31 -30.39 -31.27
N GLU A 769 21.04 -30.11 -32.54
CA GLU A 769 19.78 -29.60 -33.07
C GLU A 769 18.64 -30.62 -32.87
N GLU A 770 18.90 -31.92 -32.98
CA GLU A 770 17.97 -33.00 -32.70
C GLU A 770 17.73 -33.23 -31.18
N GLY A 771 18.35 -32.42 -30.32
CA GLY A 771 18.17 -32.46 -28.87
C GLY A 771 18.95 -33.57 -28.17
N ILE A 772 19.99 -34.11 -28.79
CA ILE A 772 20.91 -35.07 -28.17
C ILE A 772 21.83 -34.29 -27.22
N ILE A 773 21.92 -34.70 -25.96
CA ILE A 773 22.73 -34.06 -24.93
C ILE A 773 23.84 -35.00 -24.47
N ILE A 774 25.09 -34.53 -24.51
CA ILE A 774 26.25 -35.26 -23.99
C ILE A 774 26.92 -34.42 -22.91
N ARG A 775 27.28 -35.04 -21.77
CA ARG A 775 28.10 -34.45 -20.71
C ARG A 775 29.46 -35.11 -20.73
N ILE A 776 30.51 -34.30 -20.83
CA ILE A 776 31.92 -34.76 -20.87
C ILE A 776 32.74 -33.88 -19.92
N ALA A 777 33.75 -34.45 -19.28
CA ALA A 777 34.70 -33.69 -18.49
C ALA A 777 35.62 -32.87 -19.42
N ALA A 778 35.87 -31.60 -19.08
CA ALA A 778 36.74 -30.73 -19.90
C ALA A 778 38.14 -31.29 -20.02
N GLU A 779 38.68 -31.97 -18.99
CA GLU A 779 40.00 -32.67 -19.03
C GLU A 779 40.09 -33.71 -20.12
N SER A 780 38.99 -34.31 -20.56
CA SER A 780 38.96 -35.31 -21.62
C SER A 780 39.18 -34.72 -23.02
N ILE A 781 39.10 -33.40 -23.18
CA ILE A 781 39.27 -32.68 -24.43
C ILE A 781 40.73 -32.25 -24.54
N ARG A 782 41.34 -32.63 -25.63
CA ARG A 782 42.78 -32.33 -25.87
C ARG A 782 43.02 -30.84 -26.04
N VAL A 783 44.06 -30.34 -25.31
CA VAL A 783 44.59 -28.99 -25.49
C VAL A 783 45.42 -28.97 -26.78
N CYS A 784 45.08 -28.08 -27.69
CA CYS A 784 45.69 -27.95 -29.01
C CYS A 784 45.89 -26.47 -29.36
N ALA A 785 46.92 -26.16 -30.15
CA ALA A 785 47.15 -24.85 -30.70
C ALA A 785 46.06 -24.45 -31.71
N ARG A 786 45.79 -23.16 -31.85
CA ARG A 786 45.00 -22.61 -32.94
C ARG A 786 45.68 -22.91 -34.28
N PRO A 787 44.96 -23.13 -35.35
CA PRO A 787 43.55 -23.46 -35.64
C PRO A 787 43.32 -24.94 -35.90
N SER A 788 43.84 -25.82 -35.06
CA SER A 788 43.75 -27.28 -35.23
C SER A 788 42.29 -27.79 -35.19
N LYS A 789 42.05 -29.02 -35.76
CA LYS A 789 40.76 -29.67 -35.81
C LYS A 789 40.21 -30.03 -34.44
N GLY A 790 41.07 -30.44 -33.51
CA GLY A 790 40.67 -30.98 -32.21
C GLY A 790 40.28 -32.46 -32.27
N VAL A 791 39.50 -32.88 -31.26
CA VAL A 791 38.99 -34.25 -31.11
C VAL A 791 37.46 -34.26 -31.32
N THR A 792 36.90 -35.44 -31.60
CA THR A 792 35.44 -35.61 -31.65
C THR A 792 34.91 -35.55 -30.23
N VAL A 793 34.15 -34.51 -29.92
CA VAL A 793 33.50 -34.29 -28.61
C VAL A 793 32.04 -34.76 -28.62
N MET A 794 31.45 -34.84 -29.81
CA MET A 794 30.12 -35.39 -30.03
C MET A 794 30.07 -36.05 -31.42
N LYS A 795 29.54 -37.25 -31.53
CA LYS A 795 29.23 -37.84 -32.85
C LYS A 795 27.87 -37.34 -33.28
N VAL A 796 27.86 -36.62 -34.40
CA VAL A 796 26.65 -36.06 -35.01
C VAL A 796 26.30 -36.97 -36.20
N ASN A 797 25.06 -37.44 -36.31
CA ASN A 797 24.59 -38.35 -37.37
C ASN A 797 23.76 -37.57 -38.37
N GLY A 798 23.96 -37.90 -39.66
CA GLY A 798 23.16 -37.34 -40.76
C GLY A 798 23.26 -35.81 -40.87
N ASP A 799 22.13 -35.13 -40.89
CA ASP A 799 22.00 -33.67 -41.02
C ASP A 799 22.01 -32.95 -39.67
N ASP A 800 22.14 -33.68 -38.52
CA ASP A 800 22.20 -33.07 -37.17
C ASP A 800 23.49 -32.24 -36.99
N ARG A 801 23.42 -31.21 -36.13
CA ARG A 801 24.56 -30.33 -35.87
C ARG A 801 24.59 -29.89 -34.41
N VAL A 802 25.76 -29.61 -33.90
CA VAL A 802 25.92 -29.00 -32.57
C VAL A 802 25.42 -27.56 -32.62
N VAL A 803 24.53 -27.21 -31.67
CA VAL A 803 23.91 -25.86 -31.56
C VAL A 803 24.51 -25.04 -30.45
N THR A 804 24.75 -25.64 -29.27
CA THR A 804 25.23 -24.90 -28.12
C THR A 804 26.03 -25.76 -27.12
N ILE A 805 26.81 -25.10 -26.28
CA ILE A 805 27.57 -25.70 -25.17
C ILE A 805 27.29 -25.01 -23.87
N ALA A 806 27.16 -25.77 -22.78
CA ALA A 806 27.04 -25.24 -21.42
C ALA A 806 28.20 -25.73 -20.53
N ARG A 807 28.61 -24.91 -19.58
CA ARG A 807 29.60 -25.25 -18.58
C ARG A 807 28.87 -25.54 -17.27
N VAL A 808 29.21 -26.62 -16.58
CA VAL A 808 28.74 -26.96 -15.26
C VAL A 808 29.97 -27.14 -14.35
N PRO A 809 30.05 -26.46 -13.18
CA PRO A 809 31.10 -26.74 -12.22
C PRO A 809 31.08 -28.21 -11.80
N HIS A 810 32.25 -28.81 -11.66
CA HIS A 810 32.36 -30.16 -11.08
C HIS A 810 32.10 -30.04 -9.57
N ILE A 811 31.11 -30.76 -9.05
CA ILE A 811 30.81 -30.83 -7.62
C ILE A 811 31.42 -32.14 -7.14
N ASP A 812 32.48 -32.09 -6.33
CA ASP A 812 33.09 -33.24 -5.68
C ASP A 812 32.06 -33.83 -4.71
N GLY A 813 31.58 -35.03 -4.97
CA GLY A 813 30.83 -35.84 -4.01
C GLY A 813 31.77 -36.58 -3.11
N GLU A 814 31.53 -36.53 -1.82
CA GLU A 814 32.18 -37.34 -0.82
C GLU A 814 32.22 -38.83 -1.24
N ASP A 815 33.41 -39.43 -1.15
CA ASP A 815 33.66 -40.84 -1.39
C ASP A 815 32.91 -41.67 -0.33
N ASP A 816 31.81 -42.28 -0.75
CA ASP A 816 31.15 -43.31 0.03
C ASP A 816 31.89 -44.65 -0.15
N GLU A 817 32.87 -44.93 0.71
CA GLU A 817 33.40 -46.25 0.95
C GLU A 817 32.31 -47.09 1.63
N SER A 818 31.51 -47.84 0.87
CA SER A 818 30.88 -49.08 1.31
C SER A 818 30.05 -49.71 0.18
N ALA A 819 30.61 -50.70 -0.51
CA ALA A 819 29.97 -51.91 -0.99
C ALA A 819 30.99 -52.78 -1.75
N GLU A 820 31.79 -53.52 -0.99
CA GLU A 820 32.36 -54.78 -1.50
C GLU A 820 31.34 -55.89 -1.34
N SER A 821 31.33 -56.71 -2.39
CA SER A 821 30.90 -58.10 -2.49
C SER A 821 29.43 -58.45 -2.36
N GLU A 822 28.89 -58.90 -3.46
CA GLU A 822 28.48 -60.31 -3.61
C GLU A 822 28.13 -60.58 -5.09
N ASP A 823 29.11 -61.19 -5.75
CA ASP A 823 28.88 -61.98 -6.93
C ASP A 823 28.56 -63.42 -6.48
N ASN A 824 27.41 -64.02 -6.87
CA ASN A 824 27.37 -65.37 -7.40
C ASN A 824 25.95 -65.81 -7.74
N ALA A 825 25.81 -66.19 -8.97
CA ALA A 825 25.28 -67.46 -9.47
C ALA A 825 23.75 -67.70 -9.46
N GLU A 826 23.38 -67.95 -10.71
CA GLU A 826 22.64 -69.05 -11.31
C GLU A 826 21.11 -68.99 -11.46
N ASN A 827 20.76 -69.00 -12.75
CA ASN A 827 19.77 -69.85 -13.45
C ASN A 827 18.50 -70.30 -12.72
N GLY A 828 17.38 -69.98 -13.34
CA GLY A 828 16.11 -70.64 -13.06
C GLY A 828 14.96 -70.06 -13.86
N GLU A 829 14.53 -70.72 -14.91
CA GLU A 829 13.41 -70.49 -15.77
C GLU A 829 12.04 -70.47 -15.07
N PRO A 830 10.94 -70.12 -15.71
CA PRO A 830 9.75 -69.49 -15.14
C PRO A 830 8.68 -70.49 -14.75
N SER A 831 7.84 -70.14 -13.83
CA SER A 831 6.58 -70.84 -13.62
C SER A 831 5.41 -69.87 -13.50
N GLU A 832 4.40 -70.25 -14.21
CA GLU A 832 3.07 -69.67 -14.47
C GLU A 832 2.24 -69.34 -13.24
N ALA A 833 1.46 -68.32 -13.43
CA ALA A 833 0.06 -68.11 -13.09
C ALA A 833 -0.52 -68.62 -11.79
N VAL A 834 -1.14 -67.78 -11.02
CA VAL A 834 -2.52 -67.94 -10.57
C VAL A 834 -3.24 -66.58 -10.49
N VAL A 835 -4.28 -66.51 -11.27
CA VAL A 835 -5.35 -65.53 -11.23
C VAL A 835 -6.33 -66.02 -10.12
N GLU A 836 -6.70 -65.17 -9.24
CA GLU A 836 -7.95 -65.30 -8.52
C GLU A 836 -8.80 -64.02 -8.66
N GLU A 837 -9.82 -64.17 -9.53
CA GLU A 837 -11.06 -63.44 -9.48
C GLU A 837 -11.81 -63.73 -8.22
N VAL A 838 -12.32 -62.70 -7.57
CA VAL A 838 -13.54 -62.80 -6.75
C VAL A 838 -14.48 -61.66 -7.10
N SER A 839 -15.56 -62.14 -7.68
CA SER A 839 -16.80 -61.58 -8.16
C SER A 839 -17.50 -60.56 -7.24
N GLU A 840 -18.19 -59.70 -7.95
CA GLU A 840 -19.40 -58.90 -7.65
C GLU A 840 -20.35 -59.56 -6.61
N ASN A 841 -20.93 -58.78 -5.79
CA ASN A 841 -22.36 -58.82 -5.51
C ASN A 841 -22.97 -57.44 -5.29
N ASN A 842 -23.89 -57.18 -6.14
CA ASN A 842 -24.92 -56.20 -6.19
C ASN A 842 -25.91 -56.45 -5.06
N GLU A 843 -26.38 -55.42 -4.39
CA GLU A 843 -27.77 -55.28 -4.00
C GLU A 843 -28.09 -53.80 -3.75
N GLY A 844 -28.96 -53.32 -4.55
CA GLY A 844 -29.62 -52.06 -4.54
C GLY A 844 -30.77 -51.98 -3.54
N GLU A 845 -30.99 -50.79 -3.07
CA GLU A 845 -32.33 -50.35 -2.66
C GLU A 845 -32.52 -48.88 -3.08
N THR A 846 -33.43 -48.73 -4.01
CA THR A 846 -34.17 -47.52 -4.34
C THR A 846 -35.18 -47.24 -3.26
N PHE A 847 -35.29 -46.02 -2.80
CA PHE A 847 -36.54 -45.42 -2.34
C PHE A 847 -36.73 -44.01 -2.80
N ASP A 848 -37.90 -43.82 -3.23
CA ASP A 848 -38.66 -42.88 -4.02
C ASP A 848 -38.95 -41.55 -3.29
N SER A 849 -39.18 -40.55 -4.09
CA SER A 849 -39.68 -39.22 -3.85
C SER A 849 -40.97 -39.14 -3.03
N THR A 850 -41.14 -38.10 -2.23
CA THR A 850 -42.39 -37.32 -2.20
C THR A 850 -42.13 -35.91 -1.64
N GLU A 851 -42.62 -34.94 -2.38
CA GLU A 851 -42.94 -33.57 -2.01
C GLU A 851 -43.92 -33.49 -0.84
N GLU A 852 -43.78 -32.50 0.01
CA GLU A 852 -44.93 -31.78 0.55
C GLU A 852 -44.55 -30.37 1.03
N ASN A 853 -45.19 -29.42 0.42
CA ASN A 853 -45.38 -28.03 0.88
C ASN A 853 -46.12 -28.01 2.20
N THR A 854 -45.78 -27.08 3.09
CA THR A 854 -46.80 -26.19 3.73
C THR A 854 -46.16 -24.99 4.40
N GLU A 855 -46.78 -23.87 4.14
CA GLU A 855 -46.70 -22.54 4.75
C GLU A 855 -46.88 -22.57 6.30
N GLU A 856 -46.12 -21.72 7.02
CA GLU A 856 -46.57 -20.58 7.85
C GLU A 856 -45.40 -19.63 8.16
#